data_98d1bc5246fbd8166fa73336b3e5d963
#
_entry.id   98d1bc5246fbd8166fa73336b3e5d963
#
_cell.length_a   1.000
_cell.length_b   1.000
_cell.length_c   1.000
_cell.angle_alpha   90.00
_cell.angle_beta   90.00
_cell.angle_gamma   90.00
#
_symmetry.space_group_name_H-M   'P 1'
#
loop_
_entity.id
_entity.type
_entity.pdbx_description
1 polymer ?
#
loop_
_entity_poly.entity_id
_entity_poly.type
_entity_poly.pdbx_seq_one_letter_code
_entity_poly.pdbx_strand_id
1 'polypeptide(L)'
;MPKCECKHCLNLSNGRGRVLHRTTVARHLLEEKEAQALEDEYQRLHPEENFYHSEEENLYEENLREEDLYEENERSFMVTSDNEEENERSYMEMCDNEEIPEETNDDFSFQNEENEKTNNYENDHYYYYENDDSISDSQNESESDNINSNADNEEDNTIISDELLEGLRLLYVKSNFNFSEAAFNNIYKAFNRNKMSLNKIKKILGSIVGIEPKIYDMCVNSCCAFVGVLENERKCKFCKEDRYYSNGKSRKNLPFVSIIERLKLQFKNSKRSKELLYRHNYTNNIGDLVHRDIGDIFDGLIYKELLNDAYFPDPRDVAFTASCDGYQIFRQKTDDCWVFLFINNNLPQELRVKKENLMVTLIIPGPKQPQDFNSFLYPLIQEMKLLQDGILCYDGNKKEYFTLRAHILAWTGDLPALSKILYLTGHNSYSGCRFCNLRGTLNEMNRHVYYPLQQNIDSIRLPIRTHDEMLTSINQIEHLKGDRRETYIRNCGIKGKSILFELSSIKFPRSFPVDIMHLFFENIAPHMFRHWIGKFYPKNDERNSNNYTISSKTWIEIGEIMEKNRSNMPSDIGRPPRNIIKHSAGFKAVEWANWIILFSLPLLKGRLPQSYFLGWSNFVEAVQLCIQPRIDFEDLDKIRNLLIQFYNHYASSYGLEGERLPVYLISFHYSLHIGDCIEDLGPCRGFWQFPMERYCGMLIPLISSRKLPYVNLINNVLLQERFKYLQFLPTYDEKDIEESYMKYGKLRTKDGNIVSSKWWKKENDSSRNDYCVAINLTIDEQEEETFGQVEYFMLHNMQNQERMFAYIRKIKKLEKNIGNLKFFDCFGPLQYVEVIGIDRTVGFFEVYDKKNYYIIDKYANW
;
A
#
# COMPACT_ATOMS: atom_id res chain seq x y z
N MET A 1 19.32 -34.22 -16.41
CA MET A 1 18.14 -34.34 -15.53
C MET A 1 17.12 -35.23 -16.22
N PRO A 2 16.39 -36.08 -15.52
CA PRO A 2 15.40 -36.95 -16.16
C PRO A 2 14.19 -36.16 -16.63
N LYS A 3 13.59 -36.61 -17.71
CA LYS A 3 12.38 -36.05 -18.30
C LYS A 3 11.17 -36.67 -17.58
N CYS A 4 10.23 -35.84 -17.12
CA CYS A 4 8.98 -36.30 -16.55
C CYS A 4 7.90 -36.34 -17.64
N GLU A 5 7.26 -37.51 -17.80
CA GLU A 5 6.21 -37.77 -18.80
C GLU A 5 4.86 -38.10 -18.13
N CYS A 6 4.63 -37.69 -16.87
CA CYS A 6 3.30 -37.82 -16.24
C CYS A 6 2.27 -36.93 -16.97
N LYS A 7 0.97 -37.26 -16.85
CA LYS A 7 -0.14 -36.53 -17.50
C LYS A 7 -0.05 -35.02 -17.29
N HIS A 8 0.25 -34.57 -16.06
CA HIS A 8 0.39 -33.17 -15.73
C HIS A 8 1.55 -32.48 -16.48
N CYS A 9 2.74 -33.09 -16.51
CA CYS A 9 3.90 -32.53 -17.24
C CYS A 9 3.75 -32.59 -18.76
N LEU A 10 3.06 -33.60 -19.29
CA LEU A 10 2.73 -33.69 -20.71
C LEU A 10 1.75 -32.58 -21.12
N ASN A 11 0.70 -32.32 -20.34
CA ASN A 11 -0.26 -31.26 -20.60
C ASN A 11 0.38 -29.88 -20.57
N LEU A 12 1.22 -29.60 -19.57
CA LEU A 12 1.93 -28.30 -19.46
C LEU A 12 3.02 -28.07 -20.53
N SER A 13 3.37 -29.09 -21.30
CA SER A 13 4.43 -29.03 -22.31
C SER A 13 3.98 -29.43 -23.71
N ASN A 14 2.68 -29.40 -23.98
CA ASN A 14 2.09 -29.82 -25.27
C ASN A 14 2.62 -31.19 -25.74
N GLY A 15 2.58 -32.19 -24.86
CA GLY A 15 3.00 -33.54 -25.16
C GLY A 15 4.51 -33.84 -25.14
N ARG A 16 5.35 -32.83 -24.79
CA ARG A 16 6.82 -33.00 -24.82
C ARG A 16 7.45 -33.51 -23.51
N GLY A 17 6.71 -33.48 -22.41
CA GLY A 17 7.21 -33.76 -21.05
C GLY A 17 8.19 -32.68 -20.55
N ARG A 18 8.48 -32.63 -19.24
CA ARG A 18 9.33 -31.61 -18.61
C ARG A 18 10.60 -32.21 -18.00
N VAL A 19 11.72 -31.54 -18.16
CA VAL A 19 12.98 -31.92 -17.52
C VAL A 19 12.97 -31.40 -16.08
N LEU A 20 12.96 -32.31 -15.09
CA LEU A 20 12.84 -31.97 -13.69
C LEU A 20 13.90 -32.69 -12.85
N HIS A 21 14.09 -32.29 -11.60
CA HIS A 21 14.96 -32.99 -10.67
C HIS A 21 14.44 -34.41 -10.39
N ARG A 22 15.32 -35.38 -10.15
CA ARG A 22 14.92 -36.80 -9.98
C ARG A 22 13.88 -37.01 -8.89
N THR A 23 13.98 -36.31 -7.76
CA THR A 23 13.00 -36.40 -6.66
C THR A 23 11.63 -35.85 -7.06
N THR A 24 11.57 -34.79 -7.88
CA THR A 24 10.33 -34.20 -8.38
C THR A 24 9.67 -35.13 -9.39
N VAL A 25 10.44 -35.78 -10.28
CA VAL A 25 9.92 -36.79 -11.22
C VAL A 25 9.34 -37.99 -10.47
N ALA A 26 10.05 -38.49 -9.46
CA ALA A 26 9.59 -39.60 -8.64
C ALA A 26 8.27 -39.26 -7.89
N ARG A 27 8.15 -38.05 -7.37
CA ARG A 27 6.92 -37.57 -6.72
C ARG A 27 5.75 -37.49 -7.69
N HIS A 28 5.92 -36.90 -8.85
CA HIS A 28 4.84 -36.81 -9.88
C HIS A 28 4.36 -38.18 -10.36
N LEU A 29 5.28 -39.13 -10.53
CA LEU A 29 4.93 -40.50 -10.92
C LEU A 29 4.21 -41.28 -9.79
N LEU A 30 4.51 -40.95 -8.51
CA LEU A 30 3.81 -41.54 -7.37
C LEU A 30 2.40 -40.95 -7.26
N GLU A 31 2.24 -39.64 -7.35
CA GLU A 31 0.96 -38.92 -7.34
C GLU A 31 0.05 -39.42 -8.48
N GLU A 32 0.59 -39.67 -9.67
CA GLU A 32 -0.18 -40.21 -10.81
C GLU A 32 -0.65 -41.67 -10.57
N LYS A 33 0.20 -42.50 -9.94
CA LYS A 33 -0.17 -43.87 -9.56
C LYS A 33 -1.22 -43.91 -8.45
N GLU A 34 -1.12 -43.01 -7.48
CA GLU A 34 -2.11 -42.91 -6.40
C GLU A 34 -3.47 -42.44 -6.94
N ALA A 35 -3.46 -41.45 -7.86
CA ALA A 35 -4.67 -40.99 -8.51
C ALA A 35 -5.33 -42.08 -9.36
N GLN A 36 -4.53 -42.87 -10.10
CA GLN A 36 -5.05 -43.98 -10.89
C GLN A 36 -5.63 -45.09 -10.01
N ALA A 37 -4.97 -45.41 -8.88
CA ALA A 37 -5.47 -46.42 -7.95
C ALA A 37 -6.80 -46.04 -7.30
N LEU A 38 -6.98 -44.72 -6.99
CA LEU A 38 -8.25 -44.20 -6.50
C LEU A 38 -9.37 -44.26 -7.54
N GLU A 39 -9.04 -43.95 -8.80
CA GLU A 39 -9.97 -44.06 -9.92
C GLU A 39 -10.40 -45.52 -10.16
N ASP A 40 -9.44 -46.45 -10.17
CA ASP A 40 -9.69 -47.89 -10.33
C ASP A 40 -10.50 -48.44 -9.15
N GLU A 41 -10.31 -47.94 -7.92
CA GLU A 41 -11.10 -48.34 -6.74
C GLU A 41 -12.51 -47.75 -6.79
N TYR A 42 -12.68 -46.50 -7.26
CA TYR A 42 -13.98 -45.88 -7.48
C TYR A 42 -14.81 -46.65 -8.52
N GLN A 43 -14.19 -46.97 -9.65
CA GLN A 43 -14.87 -47.79 -10.71
C GLN A 43 -15.22 -49.22 -10.25
N ARG A 44 -14.44 -49.78 -9.33
CA ARG A 44 -14.71 -51.06 -8.73
C ARG A 44 -15.87 -51.03 -7.72
N LEU A 45 -16.04 -49.91 -7.04
CA LEU A 45 -17.11 -49.75 -6.05
C LEU A 45 -18.44 -49.31 -6.67
N HIS A 46 -18.42 -48.74 -7.87
CA HIS A 46 -19.58 -48.23 -8.60
C HIS A 46 -19.70 -48.80 -10.00
N PRO A 47 -19.88 -50.12 -10.18
CA PRO A 47 -19.89 -50.78 -11.49
C PRO A 47 -21.13 -50.45 -12.33
N GLU A 48 -22.17 -49.85 -11.74
CA GLU A 48 -23.44 -49.58 -12.44
C GLU A 48 -23.48 -48.20 -13.09
N GLU A 49 -22.56 -47.29 -12.76
CA GLU A 49 -22.50 -45.93 -13.36
C GLU A 49 -21.90 -45.95 -14.80
N ASN A 50 -21.18 -46.97 -15.16
CA ASN A 50 -20.54 -47.07 -16.50
C ASN A 50 -21.50 -47.42 -17.65
N PHE A 51 -22.77 -47.67 -17.38
CA PHE A 51 -23.74 -48.07 -18.45
C PHE A 51 -24.59 -46.90 -18.95
N TYR A 52 -24.57 -45.75 -18.30
CA TYR A 52 -25.36 -44.57 -18.67
C TYR A 52 -24.53 -43.44 -19.32
N HIS A 53 -23.19 -43.50 -19.27
CA HIS A 53 -22.34 -42.44 -19.82
C HIS A 53 -22.14 -42.44 -21.33
N SER A 54 -22.52 -43.50 -22.04
CA SER A 54 -22.27 -43.59 -23.48
C SER A 54 -23.40 -43.02 -24.36
N GLU A 55 -24.57 -42.70 -23.81
CA GLU A 55 -25.69 -42.12 -24.59
C GLU A 55 -25.96 -40.66 -24.23
N GLU A 56 -25.56 -40.19 -23.05
CA GLU A 56 -25.69 -38.79 -22.64
C GLU A 56 -24.56 -37.89 -23.16
N GLU A 57 -23.36 -38.40 -23.40
CA GLU A 57 -22.25 -37.60 -23.95
C GLU A 57 -22.52 -37.03 -25.34
N ASN A 58 -23.30 -37.73 -26.18
CA ASN A 58 -23.64 -37.28 -27.53
C ASN A 58 -24.74 -36.22 -27.58
N LEU A 59 -25.57 -36.12 -26.55
CA LEU A 59 -26.63 -35.08 -26.44
C LEU A 59 -26.13 -33.84 -25.68
N TYR A 60 -25.07 -33.98 -24.90
CA TYR A 60 -24.43 -32.86 -24.17
C TYR A 60 -23.47 -32.08 -25.06
N GLU A 61 -22.79 -32.73 -26.00
CA GLU A 61 -21.88 -32.06 -26.93
C GLU A 61 -22.59 -31.18 -27.99
N GLU A 62 -23.85 -31.48 -28.36
CA GLU A 62 -24.59 -30.61 -29.30
C GLU A 62 -25.22 -29.40 -28.60
N ASN A 63 -25.59 -29.46 -27.33
CA ASN A 63 -26.10 -28.32 -26.57
C ASN A 63 -24.98 -27.38 -26.04
N LEU A 64 -23.77 -27.89 -25.81
CA LEU A 64 -22.61 -27.09 -25.41
C LEU A 64 -22.07 -26.20 -26.54
N ARG A 65 -22.31 -26.56 -27.83
CA ARG A 65 -21.85 -25.77 -28.99
C ARG A 65 -22.67 -24.49 -29.22
N GLU A 66 -23.89 -24.42 -28.74
CA GLU A 66 -24.72 -23.21 -28.84
C GLU A 66 -24.55 -22.29 -27.60
N GLU A 67 -24.25 -22.83 -26.42
CA GLU A 67 -23.95 -22.06 -25.21
C GLU A 67 -22.50 -21.51 -25.21
N ASP A 68 -21.51 -22.25 -25.74
CA ASP A 68 -20.11 -21.81 -25.85
C ASP A 68 -19.93 -20.58 -26.75
N LEU A 69 -20.78 -20.33 -27.73
CA LEU A 69 -20.77 -19.14 -28.55
C LEU A 69 -21.23 -17.86 -27.79
N TYR A 70 -21.98 -18.00 -26.71
CA TYR A 70 -22.36 -16.88 -25.84
C TYR A 70 -21.37 -16.66 -24.69
N GLU A 71 -20.81 -17.75 -24.12
CA GLU A 71 -19.81 -17.65 -23.07
C GLU A 71 -18.42 -17.25 -23.59
N GLU A 72 -18.02 -17.63 -24.81
CA GLU A 72 -16.76 -17.14 -25.42
C GLU A 72 -16.75 -15.61 -25.61
N ASN A 73 -17.90 -14.98 -25.83
CA ASN A 73 -17.98 -13.53 -25.91
C ASN A 73 -17.92 -12.82 -24.53
N GLU A 74 -18.35 -13.45 -23.44
CA GLU A 74 -18.18 -12.91 -22.10
C GLU A 74 -16.80 -13.22 -21.53
N ARG A 75 -16.22 -14.40 -21.79
CA ARG A 75 -14.86 -14.76 -21.39
C ARG A 75 -13.80 -13.94 -22.12
N SER A 76 -14.03 -13.60 -23.40
CA SER A 76 -13.10 -12.73 -24.13
C SER A 76 -13.03 -11.30 -23.57
N PHE A 77 -14.03 -10.87 -22.80
CA PHE A 77 -14.08 -9.56 -22.14
C PHE A 77 -13.48 -9.56 -20.73
N MET A 78 -13.46 -10.72 -20.03
CA MET A 78 -12.85 -10.86 -18.69
C MET A 78 -11.38 -11.29 -18.74
N VAL A 79 -10.99 -12.10 -19.74
CA VAL A 79 -9.63 -12.63 -19.88
C VAL A 79 -8.60 -11.55 -20.29
N THR A 80 -9.05 -10.41 -20.85
CA THR A 80 -8.13 -9.35 -21.25
C THR A 80 -7.59 -8.49 -20.09
N SER A 81 -8.26 -8.45 -18.92
CA SER A 81 -7.72 -7.76 -17.73
C SER A 81 -6.72 -8.62 -16.92
N ASP A 82 -6.91 -9.95 -16.94
CA ASP A 82 -6.05 -10.87 -16.19
C ASP A 82 -4.76 -11.24 -16.95
N ASN A 83 -4.79 -11.15 -18.30
CA ASN A 83 -3.63 -11.42 -19.13
C ASN A 83 -2.54 -10.32 -19.10
N GLU A 84 -2.83 -9.11 -18.61
CA GLU A 84 -1.80 -8.09 -18.46
C GLU A 84 -0.94 -8.29 -17.23
N GLU A 85 -1.53 -8.70 -16.11
CA GLU A 85 -0.75 -9.09 -14.93
C GLU A 85 0.07 -10.36 -15.21
N GLU A 86 -0.45 -11.31 -16.00
CA GLU A 86 0.30 -12.49 -16.43
C GLU A 86 1.35 -12.16 -17.50
N ASN A 87 1.09 -11.22 -18.41
CA ASN A 87 2.09 -10.77 -19.38
C ASN A 87 3.20 -9.92 -18.72
N GLU A 88 2.87 -9.08 -17.74
CA GLU A 88 3.90 -8.38 -16.95
C GLU A 88 4.71 -9.37 -16.09
N ARG A 89 4.08 -10.42 -15.53
CA ARG A 89 4.78 -11.50 -14.83
C ARG A 89 5.61 -12.39 -15.78
N SER A 90 5.10 -12.71 -16.96
CA SER A 90 5.83 -13.51 -17.94
C SER A 90 7.04 -12.76 -18.50
N TYR A 91 6.97 -11.42 -18.62
CA TYR A 91 8.14 -10.59 -18.97
C TYR A 91 9.17 -10.52 -17.83
N MET A 92 8.76 -10.62 -16.56
CA MET A 92 9.68 -10.72 -15.43
C MET A 92 10.35 -12.11 -15.34
N GLU A 93 9.62 -13.19 -15.62
CA GLU A 93 10.16 -14.56 -15.58
C GLU A 93 11.10 -14.89 -16.76
N MET A 94 10.98 -14.20 -17.91
CA MET A 94 11.88 -14.41 -19.05
C MET A 94 13.28 -13.80 -18.87
N CYS A 95 13.53 -13.02 -17.82
CA CYS A 95 14.87 -12.49 -17.53
C CYS A 95 15.73 -13.41 -16.65
N ASP A 96 15.16 -14.49 -16.08
CA ASP A 96 15.85 -15.35 -15.11
C ASP A 96 16.50 -16.62 -15.71
N ASN A 97 16.52 -16.80 -17.03
CA ASN A 97 17.04 -18.01 -17.68
C ASN A 97 18.31 -17.78 -18.53
N GLU A 98 19.28 -17.03 -18.04
CA GLU A 98 20.68 -17.17 -18.49
C GLU A 98 21.54 -17.58 -17.30
N GLU A 99 21.95 -18.86 -17.31
CA GLU A 99 22.88 -19.45 -16.37
C GLU A 99 24.22 -18.72 -16.42
N ILE A 100 24.58 -18.05 -15.32
CA ILE A 100 25.95 -17.63 -15.02
C ILE A 100 26.47 -18.57 -13.94
N PRO A 101 27.73 -19.09 -14.00
CA PRO A 101 28.24 -20.11 -13.12
C PRO A 101 28.29 -19.64 -11.68
N GLU A 102 27.83 -20.51 -10.78
CA GLU A 102 27.94 -20.35 -9.33
C GLU A 102 29.41 -20.36 -8.91
N GLU A 103 29.89 -19.24 -8.37
CA GLU A 103 31.02 -19.28 -7.44
C GLU A 103 30.46 -19.29 -6.00
N THR A 104 30.95 -20.30 -5.31
CA THR A 104 30.68 -20.66 -3.93
C THR A 104 30.91 -19.52 -2.94
N ASN A 105 29.97 -19.32 -2.01
CA ASN A 105 30.34 -18.83 -0.65
C ASN A 105 29.34 -19.30 0.42
N ASP A 106 29.91 -20.00 1.29
CA ASP A 106 29.77 -20.33 2.71
C ASP A 106 28.53 -19.84 3.48
N ASP A 107 27.88 -20.86 3.99
CA ASP A 107 27.34 -21.12 5.32
C ASP A 107 26.89 -19.98 6.25
N PHE A 108 25.58 -19.97 6.45
CA PHE A 108 25.02 -19.99 7.82
C PHE A 108 23.76 -20.86 7.84
N SER A 109 23.96 -22.09 8.26
CA SER A 109 22.92 -23.09 8.51
C SER A 109 22.19 -22.79 9.81
N PHE A 110 20.87 -22.62 9.75
CA PHE A 110 20.00 -22.96 10.87
C PHE A 110 19.41 -24.35 10.62
N GLN A 111 19.90 -25.29 11.38
CA GLN A 111 19.37 -26.66 11.48
C GLN A 111 17.97 -26.60 12.09
N ASN A 112 16.98 -27.07 11.36
CA ASN A 112 15.71 -27.52 11.93
C ASN A 112 15.75 -29.04 11.97
N GLU A 113 15.92 -29.59 13.17
CA GLU A 113 15.68 -31.00 13.45
C GLU A 113 14.19 -31.30 13.32
N GLU A 114 13.85 -32.14 12.36
CA GLU A 114 12.57 -32.83 12.27
C GLU A 114 12.52 -33.93 13.30
N ASN A 115 11.67 -33.80 14.30
CA ASN A 115 11.23 -34.89 15.12
C ASN A 115 9.76 -35.21 14.81
N GLU A 116 9.57 -36.29 14.05
CA GLU A 116 8.28 -36.96 13.93
C GLU A 116 7.82 -37.48 15.29
N LYS A 117 6.68 -36.98 15.76
CA LYS A 117 5.83 -37.72 16.71
C LYS A 117 4.37 -37.55 16.32
N THR A 118 3.82 -38.63 15.84
CA THR A 118 2.40 -38.90 15.73
C THR A 118 1.68 -38.58 17.04
N ASN A 119 0.70 -37.68 16.99
CA ASN A 119 -0.34 -37.59 18.01
C ASN A 119 -1.69 -37.19 17.42
N ASN A 120 -2.68 -37.93 17.84
CA ASN A 120 -4.09 -37.85 17.53
C ASN A 120 -4.62 -36.39 17.58
N TYR A 121 -5.27 -35.99 16.50
CA TYR A 121 -6.01 -34.71 16.44
C TYR A 121 -7.46 -34.97 16.85
N GLU A 122 -7.78 -34.60 18.08
CA GLU A 122 -9.14 -34.31 18.49
C GLU A 122 -9.59 -32.96 17.92
N ASN A 123 -10.84 -32.88 17.55
CA ASN A 123 -11.53 -31.79 16.89
C ASN A 123 -11.43 -30.49 17.67
N ASP A 124 -10.62 -29.52 17.19
CA ASP A 124 -10.71 -28.14 17.62
C ASP A 124 -11.77 -27.41 16.78
N HIS A 125 -12.90 -27.18 17.41
CA HIS A 125 -14.03 -26.44 16.88
C HIS A 125 -13.71 -24.95 16.67
N TYR A 126 -14.16 -24.43 15.55
CA TYR A 126 -14.18 -23.05 15.11
C TYR A 126 -14.86 -22.10 16.09
N TYR A 127 -14.18 -21.05 16.56
CA TYR A 127 -14.80 -19.93 17.23
C TYR A 127 -14.74 -18.68 16.38
N TYR A 128 -15.76 -18.46 15.58
CA TYR A 128 -16.30 -17.12 15.31
C TYR A 128 -17.28 -16.84 16.44
N TYR A 129 -17.20 -15.63 17.04
CA TYR A 129 -18.10 -15.09 18.04
C TYR A 129 -19.39 -15.92 18.21
N GLU A 130 -19.39 -16.89 19.07
CA GLU A 130 -20.61 -17.55 19.52
C GLU A 130 -21.09 -16.82 20.78
N ASN A 131 -22.27 -16.21 20.70
CA ASN A 131 -23.10 -16.01 21.86
C ASN A 131 -23.65 -17.39 22.24
N ASP A 132 -23.03 -18.02 23.21
CA ASP A 132 -23.55 -19.28 23.78
C ASP A 132 -24.52 -18.93 24.90
N ASP A 133 -25.81 -18.87 24.54
CA ASP A 133 -26.90 -19.08 25.49
C ASP A 133 -27.28 -20.57 25.47
N SER A 134 -26.54 -21.37 26.21
CA SER A 134 -26.99 -22.70 26.64
C SER A 134 -26.25 -23.11 27.90
N ILE A 135 -26.83 -22.73 29.02
CA ILE A 135 -26.51 -23.24 30.35
C ILE A 135 -27.17 -24.61 30.50
N SER A 136 -26.39 -25.67 30.72
CA SER A 136 -26.88 -26.91 31.32
C SER A 136 -26.34 -26.98 32.75
N ASP A 137 -27.29 -27.13 33.65
CA ASP A 137 -27.17 -27.18 35.11
C ASP A 137 -26.08 -28.12 35.63
N SER A 138 -25.32 -27.60 36.63
CA SER A 138 -25.06 -28.31 37.88
C SER A 138 -24.65 -27.36 39.01
N GLN A 139 -25.60 -27.07 39.84
CA GLN A 139 -25.64 -26.84 41.31
C GLN A 139 -24.50 -26.08 42.02
N ASN A 140 -25.04 -25.03 42.74
CA ASN A 140 -24.64 -24.43 44.00
C ASN A 140 -23.60 -23.31 43.97
N GLU A 141 -23.98 -22.11 44.18
CA GLU A 141 -24.38 -21.40 45.40
C GLU A 141 -24.90 -20.00 45.09
N SER A 142 -25.92 -19.61 45.83
CA SER A 142 -26.66 -18.39 45.77
C SER A 142 -25.87 -17.19 46.31
N GLU A 143 -25.71 -16.12 45.50
CA GLU A 143 -25.76 -14.76 45.98
C GLU A 143 -26.49 -13.90 44.95
N SER A 144 -27.61 -13.40 45.41
CA SER A 144 -28.49 -12.48 44.71
C SER A 144 -28.00 -11.05 44.89
N ASP A 145 -27.57 -10.42 43.81
CA ASP A 145 -27.48 -8.97 43.77
C ASP A 145 -28.40 -8.41 42.68
N ASN A 146 -29.45 -7.77 43.18
CA ASN A 146 -30.36 -6.90 42.47
C ASN A 146 -29.60 -5.70 41.93
N ILE A 147 -29.53 -5.55 40.61
CA ILE A 147 -29.14 -4.27 40.02
C ILE A 147 -30.42 -3.53 39.63
N ASN A 148 -30.80 -2.60 40.52
CA ASN A 148 -31.75 -1.55 40.20
C ASN A 148 -31.18 -0.60 39.14
N SER A 149 -32.00 -0.34 38.13
CA SER A 149 -31.81 0.74 37.16
C SER A 149 -31.96 2.10 37.86
N ASN A 150 -30.86 2.81 38.09
CA ASN A 150 -30.86 4.25 38.21
C ASN A 150 -29.71 4.82 37.39
N ALA A 151 -30.06 5.48 36.31
CA ALA A 151 -29.17 6.38 35.61
C ALA A 151 -28.92 7.59 36.48
N ASP A 152 -27.67 7.82 36.90
CA ASP A 152 -27.05 9.13 37.07
C ASP A 152 -25.68 8.95 37.77
N ASN A 153 -24.64 9.42 37.10
CA ASN A 153 -23.33 9.82 37.64
C ASN A 153 -22.61 8.84 38.60
N GLU A 154 -21.89 7.85 38.02
CA GLU A 154 -20.69 7.31 38.65
C GLU A 154 -19.57 7.23 37.58
N GLU A 155 -18.45 7.91 37.88
CA GLU A 155 -17.18 7.68 37.21
C GLU A 155 -16.82 6.19 37.42
N ASP A 156 -17.04 5.37 36.40
CA ASP A 156 -16.72 3.95 36.42
C ASP A 156 -15.20 3.79 36.42
N ASN A 157 -14.58 3.93 37.59
CA ASN A 157 -13.18 3.55 37.84
C ASN A 157 -13.12 2.02 37.87
N THR A 158 -13.15 1.39 36.69
CA THR A 158 -12.80 -0.02 36.56
C THR A 158 -11.30 -0.16 36.88
N ILE A 159 -11.00 -0.45 38.14
CA ILE A 159 -9.64 -0.75 38.61
C ILE A 159 -9.22 -2.04 37.90
N ILE A 160 -8.29 -1.90 36.93
CA ILE A 160 -7.67 -3.05 36.23
C ILE A 160 -6.87 -3.82 37.28
N SER A 161 -7.23 -5.08 37.54
CA SER A 161 -6.47 -5.92 38.49
C SER A 161 -5.05 -6.16 37.97
N ASP A 162 -4.08 -6.30 38.85
CA ASP A 162 -2.68 -6.59 38.49
C ASP A 162 -2.57 -7.83 37.60
N GLU A 163 -3.39 -8.85 37.86
CA GLU A 163 -3.46 -10.07 37.03
C GLU A 163 -3.91 -9.77 35.57
N LEU A 164 -4.92 -8.93 35.41
CA LEU A 164 -5.38 -8.51 34.09
C LEU A 164 -4.33 -7.65 33.39
N LEU A 165 -3.67 -6.76 34.11
CA LEU A 165 -2.61 -5.89 33.55
C LEU A 165 -1.43 -6.72 33.04
N GLU A 166 -0.96 -7.72 33.79
CA GLU A 166 0.05 -8.66 33.35
C GLU A 166 -0.40 -9.46 32.11
N GLY A 167 -1.64 -9.93 32.11
CA GLY A 167 -2.23 -10.62 30.97
C GLY A 167 -2.29 -9.73 29.71
N LEU A 168 -2.67 -8.47 29.87
CA LEU A 168 -2.72 -7.47 28.78
C LEU A 168 -1.30 -7.14 28.26
N ARG A 169 -0.33 -6.95 29.14
CA ARG A 169 1.08 -6.75 28.77
C ARG A 169 1.61 -7.91 27.93
N LEU A 170 1.41 -9.14 28.37
CA LEU A 170 1.85 -10.31 27.62
C LEU A 170 1.08 -10.46 26.30
N LEU A 171 -0.22 -10.14 26.28
CA LEU A 171 -1.02 -10.15 25.06
C LEU A 171 -0.57 -9.06 24.08
N TYR A 172 -0.16 -7.89 24.55
CA TYR A 172 0.44 -6.84 23.74
C TYR A 172 1.75 -7.31 23.10
N VAL A 173 2.64 -7.90 23.89
CA VAL A 173 3.90 -8.50 23.37
C VAL A 173 3.59 -9.58 22.33
N LYS A 174 2.61 -10.47 22.61
CA LYS A 174 2.17 -11.48 21.63
C LYS A 174 1.70 -10.85 20.32
N SER A 175 0.92 -9.78 20.39
CA SER A 175 0.39 -9.14 19.18
C SER A 175 1.47 -8.47 18.31
N ASN A 176 2.52 -7.95 18.95
CA ASN A 176 3.62 -7.29 18.25
C ASN A 176 4.66 -8.27 17.69
N PHE A 177 4.93 -9.36 18.38
CA PHE A 177 5.93 -10.35 17.99
C PHE A 177 5.32 -11.64 17.42
N ASN A 178 3.99 -11.72 17.33
CA ASN A 178 3.22 -12.81 16.71
C ASN A 178 3.65 -14.23 17.13
N PHE A 179 4.01 -14.44 18.40
CA PHE A 179 4.32 -15.79 18.89
C PHE A 179 3.04 -16.60 19.16
N SER A 180 3.18 -17.94 19.16
CA SER A 180 2.04 -18.86 19.20
C SER A 180 1.19 -18.73 20.48
N GLU A 181 -0.07 -19.18 20.43
CA GLU A 181 -0.92 -19.25 21.63
C GLU A 181 -0.38 -20.23 22.67
N ALA A 182 0.27 -21.33 22.22
CA ALA A 182 0.96 -22.25 23.09
C ALA A 182 2.11 -21.58 23.84
N ALA A 183 2.91 -20.76 23.15
CA ALA A 183 3.97 -19.97 23.79
C ALA A 183 3.40 -18.97 24.79
N PHE A 184 2.33 -18.24 24.44
CA PHE A 184 1.62 -17.34 25.36
C PHE A 184 1.18 -18.10 26.64
N ASN A 185 0.48 -19.21 26.47
CA ASN A 185 -0.02 -20.00 27.58
C ASN A 185 1.10 -20.55 28.46
N ASN A 186 2.23 -20.95 27.86
CA ASN A 186 3.38 -21.45 28.62
C ASN A 186 4.10 -20.35 29.40
N ILE A 187 4.33 -19.18 28.77
CA ILE A 187 4.92 -18.02 29.42
C ILE A 187 4.00 -17.56 30.57
N TYR A 188 2.70 -17.39 30.30
CA TYR A 188 1.74 -16.96 31.28
C TYR A 188 1.60 -17.93 32.45
N LYS A 189 1.70 -19.26 32.18
CA LYS A 189 1.74 -20.30 33.20
C LYS A 189 3.00 -20.24 34.07
N ALA A 190 4.14 -19.84 33.49
CA ALA A 190 5.42 -19.82 34.20
C ALA A 190 5.47 -18.68 35.24
N PHE A 191 4.80 -17.56 34.94
CA PHE A 191 4.86 -16.33 35.75
C PHE A 191 3.65 -16.14 36.67
N ASN A 192 2.52 -16.82 36.43
CA ASN A 192 1.27 -16.56 37.15
C ASN A 192 0.58 -17.84 37.66
N ARG A 193 0.17 -17.85 38.91
CA ARG A 193 -0.51 -19.00 39.55
C ARG A 193 -2.00 -19.00 39.33
N ASN A 194 -2.64 -17.82 39.22
CA ASN A 194 -4.06 -17.67 38.96
C ASN A 194 -4.27 -17.28 37.48
N LYS A 195 -5.01 -18.07 36.72
CA LYS A 195 -4.94 -18.04 35.26
C LYS A 195 -6.21 -17.48 34.64
N MET A 196 -6.13 -16.30 34.06
CA MET A 196 -7.06 -15.95 32.99
C MET A 196 -6.69 -16.65 31.70
N SER A 197 -7.67 -17.26 31.02
CA SER A 197 -7.43 -17.79 29.66
C SER A 197 -7.18 -16.67 28.67
N LEU A 198 -6.38 -16.95 27.62
CA LEU A 198 -6.13 -16.00 26.52
C LEU A 198 -7.44 -15.42 25.96
N ASN A 199 -8.47 -16.25 25.78
CA ASN A 199 -9.77 -15.82 25.27
C ASN A 199 -10.49 -14.88 26.26
N LYS A 200 -10.40 -15.14 27.57
CA LYS A 200 -10.96 -14.26 28.59
C LYS A 200 -10.28 -12.88 28.56
N ILE A 201 -8.95 -12.83 28.45
CA ILE A 201 -8.19 -11.58 28.33
C ILE A 201 -8.58 -10.80 27.06
N LYS A 202 -8.67 -11.49 25.90
CA LYS A 202 -9.12 -10.88 24.63
C LYS A 202 -10.55 -10.31 24.75
N LYS A 203 -11.47 -11.05 25.40
CA LYS A 203 -12.85 -10.62 25.61
C LYS A 203 -12.93 -9.40 26.53
N ILE A 204 -12.19 -9.42 27.64
CA ILE A 204 -12.13 -8.28 28.59
C ILE A 204 -11.54 -7.05 27.89
N LEU A 205 -10.45 -7.19 27.10
CA LEU A 205 -9.89 -6.09 26.31
C LEU A 205 -10.93 -5.49 25.36
N GLY A 206 -11.70 -6.34 24.67
CA GLY A 206 -12.79 -5.88 23.79
C GLY A 206 -13.85 -5.09 24.55
N SER A 207 -14.28 -5.59 25.69
CA SER A 207 -15.29 -4.93 26.55
C SER A 207 -14.79 -3.60 27.12
N ILE A 208 -13.54 -3.55 27.60
CA ILE A 208 -12.93 -2.31 28.14
C ILE A 208 -12.82 -1.23 27.08
N VAL A 209 -12.34 -1.60 25.87
CA VAL A 209 -12.14 -0.64 24.78
C VAL A 209 -13.46 -0.30 24.08
N GLY A 210 -14.43 -1.21 24.10
CA GLY A 210 -15.73 -1.01 23.44
C GLY A 210 -15.68 -1.07 21.90
N ILE A 211 -14.59 -1.61 21.31
CA ILE A 211 -14.49 -1.81 19.87
C ILE A 211 -14.87 -3.25 19.54
N GLU A 212 -16.10 -3.43 19.10
CA GLU A 212 -16.65 -4.71 18.64
C GLU A 212 -17.02 -4.60 17.15
N PRO A 213 -16.56 -5.55 16.29
CA PRO A 213 -16.90 -5.52 14.89
C PRO A 213 -18.37 -5.86 14.67
N LYS A 214 -19.03 -5.14 13.76
CA LYS A 214 -20.34 -5.55 13.25
C LYS A 214 -20.12 -6.64 12.22
N ILE A 215 -20.81 -7.77 12.38
CA ILE A 215 -20.63 -8.95 11.53
C ILE A 215 -21.73 -8.99 10.48
N TYR A 216 -21.35 -9.04 9.22
CA TYR A 216 -22.26 -9.24 8.09
C TYR A 216 -21.96 -10.56 7.39
N ASP A 217 -22.98 -11.19 6.80
CA ASP A 217 -22.77 -12.37 5.99
C ASP A 217 -22.23 -12.01 4.60
N MET A 218 -21.36 -12.83 4.06
CA MET A 218 -20.84 -12.67 2.71
C MET A 218 -20.81 -13.99 1.94
N CYS A 219 -20.76 -13.90 0.62
CA CYS A 219 -20.61 -15.05 -0.26
C CYS A 219 -19.29 -15.79 0.04
N VAL A 220 -19.33 -17.12 0.08
CA VAL A 220 -18.18 -17.99 0.32
C VAL A 220 -17.06 -17.75 -0.71
N ASN A 221 -17.43 -17.44 -1.96
CA ASN A 221 -16.51 -17.08 -3.04
C ASN A 221 -16.19 -15.58 -3.13
N SER A 222 -16.55 -14.78 -2.10
CA SER A 222 -16.30 -13.33 -2.02
C SER A 222 -16.98 -12.48 -3.11
N CYS A 223 -18.04 -12.97 -3.76
CA CYS A 223 -18.70 -12.21 -4.82
C CYS A 223 -19.43 -10.96 -4.30
N CYS A 224 -20.12 -11.04 -3.15
CA CYS A 224 -20.89 -9.96 -2.55
C CYS A 224 -21.06 -10.16 -1.03
N ALA A 225 -21.41 -9.09 -0.33
CA ALA A 225 -21.97 -9.15 1.02
C ALA A 225 -23.50 -9.19 0.97
N PHE A 226 -24.13 -9.84 1.94
CA PHE A 226 -25.60 -9.93 2.03
C PHE A 226 -26.13 -8.78 2.88
N VAL A 227 -26.17 -7.60 2.30
CA VAL A 227 -26.59 -6.33 2.95
C VAL A 227 -27.50 -5.53 2.01
N GLY A 228 -28.24 -4.58 2.56
CA GLY A 228 -29.15 -3.72 1.80
C GLY A 228 -30.13 -4.54 0.97
N VAL A 229 -30.14 -4.36 -0.35
CA VAL A 229 -31.05 -5.10 -1.24
C VAL A 229 -30.79 -6.61 -1.28
N LEU A 230 -29.63 -7.08 -0.83
CA LEU A 230 -29.27 -8.50 -0.77
C LEU A 230 -29.47 -9.10 0.62
N GLU A 231 -29.97 -8.34 1.61
CA GLU A 231 -30.07 -8.77 3.01
C GLU A 231 -30.90 -10.06 3.20
N ASN A 232 -31.98 -10.20 2.42
CA ASN A 232 -32.89 -11.35 2.51
C ASN A 232 -32.52 -12.53 1.58
N GLU A 233 -31.48 -12.38 0.77
CA GLU A 233 -31.07 -13.41 -0.18
C GLU A 233 -30.42 -14.59 0.57
N ARG A 234 -30.81 -15.81 0.17
CA ARG A 234 -30.25 -17.06 0.71
C ARG A 234 -29.13 -17.63 -0.14
N LYS A 235 -29.01 -17.19 -1.41
CA LYS A 235 -27.99 -17.61 -2.37
C LYS A 235 -27.31 -16.41 -2.98
N CYS A 236 -26.04 -16.57 -3.33
CA CYS A 236 -25.31 -15.55 -4.05
C CYS A 236 -25.91 -15.33 -5.46
N LYS A 237 -26.19 -14.09 -5.83
CA LYS A 237 -26.72 -13.78 -7.16
C LYS A 237 -25.74 -14.08 -8.30
N PHE A 238 -24.43 -14.10 -8.02
CA PHE A 238 -23.37 -14.32 -9.01
C PHE A 238 -23.03 -15.81 -9.16
N CYS A 239 -22.54 -16.48 -8.11
CA CYS A 239 -22.06 -17.86 -8.18
C CYS A 239 -23.08 -18.90 -7.68
N LYS A 240 -24.27 -18.48 -7.31
CA LYS A 240 -25.39 -19.33 -6.84
C LYS A 240 -25.14 -20.12 -5.53
N GLU A 241 -23.96 -20.00 -4.93
CA GLU A 241 -23.61 -20.64 -3.66
C GLU A 241 -24.55 -20.22 -2.52
N ASP A 242 -24.84 -21.16 -1.62
CA ASP A 242 -25.70 -20.93 -0.48
C ASP A 242 -25.01 -20.02 0.55
N ARG A 243 -25.78 -19.12 1.17
CA ARG A 243 -25.34 -18.22 2.25
C ARG A 243 -25.07 -18.97 3.55
N TYR A 244 -25.89 -19.98 3.85
CA TYR A 244 -25.87 -20.70 5.12
C TYR A 244 -25.50 -22.17 4.93
N TYR A 245 -24.92 -22.76 5.97
CA TYR A 245 -24.85 -24.21 6.13
C TYR A 245 -26.24 -24.80 6.42
N SER A 246 -26.37 -26.13 6.34
CA SER A 246 -27.62 -26.86 6.68
C SER A 246 -28.09 -26.60 8.11
N ASN A 247 -27.19 -26.25 9.04
CA ASN A 247 -27.49 -25.91 10.43
C ASN A 247 -27.92 -24.44 10.63
N GLY A 248 -28.05 -23.66 9.55
CA GLY A 248 -28.45 -22.24 9.61
C GLY A 248 -27.32 -21.26 9.94
N LYS A 249 -26.09 -21.72 10.21
CA LYS A 249 -24.94 -20.83 10.44
C LYS A 249 -24.44 -20.25 9.13
N SER A 250 -23.99 -19.00 9.15
CA SER A 250 -23.36 -18.35 7.97
C SER A 250 -22.09 -19.08 7.56
N ARG A 251 -21.92 -19.24 6.24
CA ARG A 251 -20.73 -19.91 5.68
C ARG A 251 -19.49 -19.02 5.69
N LYS A 252 -19.68 -17.71 5.62
CA LYS A 252 -18.57 -16.74 5.65
C LYS A 252 -19.06 -15.38 6.12
N ASN A 253 -18.25 -14.74 6.93
CA ASN A 253 -18.55 -13.47 7.56
C ASN A 253 -17.62 -12.35 7.09
N LEU A 254 -18.15 -11.13 7.09
CA LEU A 254 -17.48 -9.87 6.84
C LEU A 254 -17.51 -9.02 8.10
N PRO A 255 -16.44 -8.96 8.88
CA PRO A 255 -16.34 -8.05 10.01
C PRO A 255 -16.11 -6.60 9.54
N PHE A 256 -16.90 -5.69 10.04
CA PHE A 256 -16.79 -4.25 9.84
C PHE A 256 -16.46 -3.55 11.15
N VAL A 257 -15.37 -2.78 11.20
CA VAL A 257 -14.92 -2.05 12.37
C VAL A 257 -15.37 -0.59 12.27
N SER A 258 -16.27 -0.17 13.17
CA SER A 258 -16.92 1.15 13.15
C SER A 258 -15.91 2.30 13.24
N ILE A 259 -16.04 3.32 12.39
CA ILE A 259 -15.33 4.59 12.46
C ILE A 259 -15.90 5.44 13.59
N ILE A 260 -17.21 5.44 13.75
CA ILE A 260 -17.93 6.23 14.76
C ILE A 260 -17.41 5.92 16.16
N GLU A 261 -17.37 4.63 16.52
CA GLU A 261 -16.95 4.24 17.88
C GLU A 261 -15.49 4.62 18.15
N ARG A 262 -14.63 4.49 17.13
CA ARG A 262 -13.23 4.90 17.22
C ARG A 262 -13.05 6.42 17.33
N LEU A 263 -13.85 7.21 16.63
CA LEU A 263 -13.86 8.68 16.79
C LEU A 263 -14.33 9.09 18.19
N LYS A 264 -15.41 8.49 18.69
CA LYS A 264 -15.91 8.77 20.03
C LYS A 264 -14.84 8.54 21.10
N LEU A 265 -14.07 7.43 20.99
CA LEU A 265 -12.97 7.14 21.91
C LEU A 265 -11.84 8.18 21.81
N GLN A 266 -11.47 8.60 20.59
CA GLN A 266 -10.46 9.63 20.39
C GLN A 266 -10.89 10.98 20.99
N PHE A 267 -12.12 11.41 20.78
CA PHE A 267 -12.64 12.66 21.35
C PHE A 267 -12.85 12.59 22.87
N LYS A 268 -13.16 11.42 23.43
CA LYS A 268 -13.27 11.22 24.89
C LYS A 268 -11.93 11.49 25.60
N ASN A 269 -10.79 11.23 24.94
CA ASN A 269 -9.46 11.52 25.48
C ASN A 269 -9.11 13.01 25.31
N SER A 270 -8.83 13.70 26.42
CA SER A 270 -8.57 15.15 26.42
C SER A 270 -7.37 15.57 25.54
N LYS A 271 -6.26 14.82 25.58
CA LYS A 271 -5.05 15.09 24.77
C LYS A 271 -5.35 14.90 23.29
N ARG A 272 -5.96 13.76 22.93
CA ARG A 272 -6.29 13.44 21.55
C ARG A 272 -7.33 14.40 20.96
N SER A 273 -8.33 14.80 21.73
CA SER A 273 -9.32 15.80 21.31
C SER A 273 -8.67 17.15 20.94
N LYS A 274 -7.62 17.57 21.67
CA LYS A 274 -6.83 18.77 21.30
C LYS A 274 -6.04 18.58 19.99
N GLU A 275 -5.43 17.40 19.80
CA GLU A 275 -4.69 17.09 18.56
C GLU A 275 -5.62 17.10 17.35
N LEU A 276 -6.85 16.63 17.48
CA LEU A 276 -7.87 16.60 16.43
C LEU A 276 -8.37 18.00 16.01
N LEU A 277 -7.98 19.05 16.69
CA LEU A 277 -8.23 20.43 16.24
C LEU A 277 -7.24 20.91 15.17
N TYR A 278 -6.30 20.07 14.74
CA TYR A 278 -5.28 20.45 13.76
C TYR A 278 -5.90 21.04 12.48
N ARG A 279 -6.94 20.43 11.91
CA ARG A 279 -7.65 20.98 10.73
C ARG A 279 -8.07 22.43 10.93
N HIS A 280 -8.82 22.68 12.01
CA HIS A 280 -9.33 24.02 12.35
C HIS A 280 -8.18 25.01 12.60
N ASN A 281 -7.19 24.61 13.38
CA ASN A 281 -6.03 25.47 13.71
C ASN A 281 -5.22 25.78 12.45
N TYR A 282 -5.00 24.74 11.59
CA TYR A 282 -4.29 24.90 10.34
C TYR A 282 -5.01 25.87 9.40
N THR A 283 -6.34 25.81 9.33
CA THR A 283 -7.13 26.70 8.48
C THR A 283 -7.17 28.14 9.00
N ASN A 284 -7.22 28.33 10.32
CA ASN A 284 -7.45 29.66 10.94
C ASN A 284 -6.17 30.40 11.38
N ASN A 285 -5.03 29.70 11.59
CA ASN A 285 -3.79 30.32 12.03
C ASN A 285 -3.03 31.07 10.92
N ILE A 286 -3.73 31.47 9.88
CA ILE A 286 -3.14 32.06 8.69
C ILE A 286 -3.44 33.56 8.66
N GLY A 287 -2.44 34.32 9.04
CA GLY A 287 -2.30 35.69 8.57
C GLY A 287 -2.02 35.67 7.08
N ASP A 288 -2.85 36.36 6.29
CA ASP A 288 -2.76 36.53 4.84
C ASP A 288 -2.77 35.25 3.96
N LEU A 289 -3.97 34.76 3.71
CA LEU A 289 -4.29 33.63 2.80
C LEU A 289 -3.84 33.82 1.34
N VAL A 290 -3.36 34.99 0.95
CA VAL A 290 -3.14 35.39 -0.46
C VAL A 290 -1.83 34.82 -1.02
N HIS A 291 -0.87 34.42 -0.18
CA HIS A 291 0.47 33.96 -0.61
C HIS A 291 0.93 32.67 0.07
N ARG A 292 -0.01 31.78 0.38
CA ARG A 292 0.35 30.55 1.08
C ARG A 292 0.68 29.43 0.12
N ASP A 293 1.84 28.81 0.33
CA ASP A 293 2.22 27.53 -0.29
C ASP A 293 1.19 26.43 -0.01
N ILE A 294 1.03 25.55 -0.95
CA ILE A 294 0.19 24.34 -0.81
C ILE A 294 0.94 23.36 0.11
N GLY A 295 0.59 23.31 1.40
CA GLY A 295 1.31 22.54 2.41
C GLY A 295 0.52 21.39 3.02
N ASP A 296 -0.81 21.36 2.87
CA ASP A 296 -1.65 20.28 3.39
C ASP A 296 -2.84 20.03 2.45
N ILE A 297 -3.57 18.92 2.66
CA ILE A 297 -4.83 18.63 1.98
C ILE A 297 -5.87 19.75 2.18
N PHE A 298 -5.75 20.52 3.26
CA PHE A 298 -6.61 21.65 3.57
C PHE A 298 -6.32 22.91 2.71
N ASP A 299 -5.24 22.89 1.94
CA ASP A 299 -4.97 23.94 0.94
C ASP A 299 -5.61 23.61 -0.43
N GLY A 300 -6.08 22.35 -0.59
CA GLY A 300 -6.74 21.89 -1.83
C GLY A 300 -8.11 22.53 -2.05
N LEU A 301 -8.49 22.66 -3.34
CA LEU A 301 -9.76 23.27 -3.73
C LEU A 301 -10.98 22.50 -3.20
N ILE A 302 -10.92 21.14 -3.15
CA ILE A 302 -12.04 20.34 -2.63
C ILE A 302 -12.36 20.71 -1.20
N TYR A 303 -11.35 20.81 -0.33
CA TYR A 303 -11.60 21.18 1.07
C TYR A 303 -12.13 22.61 1.19
N LYS A 304 -11.57 23.56 0.41
CA LYS A 304 -12.02 24.95 0.43
C LYS A 304 -13.49 25.10 -0.04
N GLU A 305 -13.88 24.37 -1.08
CA GLU A 305 -15.27 24.31 -1.56
C GLU A 305 -16.20 23.76 -0.47
N LEU A 306 -15.87 22.61 0.11
CA LEU A 306 -16.66 22.00 1.18
C LEU A 306 -16.73 22.87 2.45
N LEU A 307 -15.67 23.59 2.78
CA LEU A 307 -15.67 24.54 3.89
C LEU A 307 -16.64 25.71 3.62
N ASN A 308 -16.62 26.26 2.41
CA ASN A 308 -17.53 27.32 1.97
C ASN A 308 -19.00 26.85 1.94
N ASP A 309 -19.22 25.60 1.59
CA ASP A 309 -20.53 24.96 1.57
C ASP A 309 -20.97 24.47 2.97
N ALA A 310 -20.26 24.89 4.04
CA ALA A 310 -20.57 24.60 5.43
C ALA A 310 -20.62 23.10 5.81
N TYR A 311 -19.78 22.26 5.18
CA TYR A 311 -19.63 20.86 5.58
C TYR A 311 -18.92 20.69 6.93
N PHE A 312 -18.17 21.68 7.39
CA PHE A 312 -17.36 21.67 8.63
C PHE A 312 -17.76 22.80 9.58
N PRO A 313 -19.02 22.86 10.06
CA PRO A 313 -19.49 23.95 10.91
C PRO A 313 -18.88 23.97 12.31
N ASP A 314 -18.46 22.79 12.85
CA ASP A 314 -17.76 22.70 14.12
C ASP A 314 -16.24 22.57 13.91
N PRO A 315 -15.40 23.24 14.73
CA PRO A 315 -13.96 23.08 14.71
C PRO A 315 -13.46 21.63 14.81
N ARG A 316 -14.25 20.76 15.43
CA ARG A 316 -13.97 19.34 15.67
C ARG A 316 -14.39 18.41 14.53
N ASP A 317 -15.15 18.90 13.55
CA ASP A 317 -15.54 18.09 12.40
C ASP A 317 -14.33 17.48 11.68
N VAL A 318 -14.46 16.23 11.20
CA VAL A 318 -13.35 15.43 10.73
C VAL A 318 -13.32 15.32 9.22
N ALA A 319 -12.12 15.47 8.67
CA ALA A 319 -11.85 15.22 7.26
C ALA A 319 -11.00 13.95 7.09
N PHE A 320 -11.42 13.05 6.18
CA PHE A 320 -10.73 11.79 5.90
C PHE A 320 -10.13 11.72 4.51
N THR A 321 -9.01 11.02 4.40
CA THR A 321 -8.56 10.35 3.17
C THR A 321 -8.83 8.86 3.34
N ALA A 322 -9.64 8.28 2.45
CA ALA A 322 -9.85 6.83 2.37
C ALA A 322 -8.86 6.21 1.40
N SER A 323 -8.44 4.99 1.67
CA SER A 323 -7.51 4.24 0.84
C SER A 323 -7.94 2.78 0.71
N CYS A 324 -7.71 2.20 -0.45
CA CYS A 324 -8.02 0.79 -0.70
C CYS A 324 -6.97 0.15 -1.60
N ASP A 325 -6.74 -1.13 -1.36
CA ASP A 325 -5.85 -1.94 -2.18
C ASP A 325 -6.26 -3.41 -2.16
N GLY A 326 -6.00 -4.10 -3.29
CA GLY A 326 -6.13 -5.55 -3.44
C GLY A 326 -4.79 -6.22 -3.21
N TYR A 327 -4.75 -7.16 -2.26
CA TYR A 327 -3.50 -7.67 -1.72
C TYR A 327 -3.47 -9.20 -1.68
N GLN A 328 -2.37 -9.81 -2.13
CA GLN A 328 -2.19 -11.26 -2.12
C GLN A 328 -1.54 -11.71 -0.81
N ILE A 329 -2.24 -12.58 -0.06
CA ILE A 329 -1.73 -13.14 1.19
C ILE A 329 -0.64 -14.19 0.93
N PHE A 330 -0.75 -14.98 -0.15
CA PHE A 330 0.18 -16.04 -0.48
C PHE A 330 0.76 -15.87 -1.89
N ARG A 331 2.09 -15.95 -2.01
CA ARG A 331 2.81 -15.80 -3.29
C ARG A 331 2.41 -16.79 -4.39
N GLN A 332 1.77 -17.89 -4.06
CA GLN A 332 1.44 -18.98 -5.00
C GLN A 332 -0.06 -19.14 -5.27
N LYS A 333 -0.90 -18.27 -4.70
CA LYS A 333 -2.35 -18.33 -4.84
C LYS A 333 -2.88 -17.01 -5.38
N THR A 334 -3.88 -17.10 -6.24
CA THR A 334 -4.64 -15.96 -6.77
C THR A 334 -5.68 -15.43 -5.77
N ASP A 335 -5.48 -15.68 -4.46
CA ASP A 335 -6.44 -15.32 -3.41
C ASP A 335 -6.28 -13.81 -3.10
N ASP A 336 -7.17 -12.99 -3.59
CA ASP A 336 -7.21 -11.56 -3.34
C ASP A 336 -7.83 -11.25 -1.98
N CYS A 337 -7.16 -10.40 -1.22
CA CYS A 337 -7.66 -9.79 0.01
C CYS A 337 -7.75 -8.29 -0.20
N TRP A 338 -8.91 -7.67 0.03
CA TRP A 338 -9.06 -6.23 -0.11
C TRP A 338 -9.06 -5.56 1.25
N VAL A 339 -8.26 -4.52 1.38
CA VAL A 339 -8.11 -3.74 2.61
C VAL A 339 -8.58 -2.31 2.38
N PHE A 340 -9.38 -1.80 3.34
CA PHE A 340 -9.87 -0.43 3.34
C PHE A 340 -9.44 0.25 4.63
N LEU A 341 -8.69 1.33 4.50
CA LEU A 341 -8.21 2.11 5.62
C LEU A 341 -8.54 3.60 5.47
N PHE A 342 -8.60 4.27 6.61
CA PHE A 342 -8.85 5.70 6.69
C PHE A 342 -7.69 6.41 7.39
N ILE A 343 -7.32 7.54 6.84
CA ILE A 343 -6.37 8.50 7.39
C ILE A 343 -7.17 9.69 7.94
N ASN A 344 -7.07 9.94 9.23
CA ASN A 344 -7.69 11.10 9.86
C ASN A 344 -6.83 12.35 9.63
N ASN A 345 -7.27 13.22 8.71
CA ASN A 345 -6.53 14.42 8.35
C ASN A 345 -6.56 15.50 9.46
N ASN A 346 -7.44 15.38 10.45
CA ASN A 346 -7.44 16.26 11.63
C ASN A 346 -6.23 16.06 12.55
N LEU A 347 -5.36 15.11 12.24
CA LEU A 347 -4.05 14.96 12.88
C LEU A 347 -2.95 15.64 12.05
N PRO A 348 -1.87 16.16 12.68
CA PRO A 348 -0.69 16.62 11.99
C PRO A 348 -0.14 15.60 10.98
N GLN A 349 0.49 16.06 9.91
CA GLN A 349 0.93 15.22 8.79
C GLN A 349 1.84 14.06 9.23
N GLU A 350 2.76 14.32 10.12
CA GLU A 350 3.71 13.36 10.67
C GLU A 350 3.06 12.31 11.59
N LEU A 351 1.89 12.64 12.16
CA LEU A 351 1.14 11.73 13.03
C LEU A 351 0.11 10.89 12.26
N ARG A 352 -0.63 11.51 11.30
CA ARG A 352 -1.77 10.87 10.63
C ARG A 352 -1.45 9.59 9.88
N VAL A 353 -0.19 9.45 9.41
CA VAL A 353 0.29 8.29 8.63
C VAL A 353 1.06 7.25 9.45
N LYS A 354 1.18 7.46 10.77
CA LYS A 354 1.77 6.45 11.65
C LYS A 354 0.82 5.26 11.83
N LYS A 355 1.39 4.06 12.01
CA LYS A 355 0.64 2.80 12.14
C LYS A 355 -0.49 2.89 13.16
N GLU A 356 -0.24 3.51 14.31
CA GLU A 356 -1.18 3.66 15.41
C GLU A 356 -2.37 4.57 15.10
N ASN A 357 -2.26 5.44 14.10
CA ASN A 357 -3.30 6.39 13.71
C ASN A 357 -4.07 5.97 12.44
N LEU A 358 -3.57 4.97 11.71
CA LEU A 358 -4.29 4.41 10.55
C LEU A 358 -5.49 3.58 11.04
N MET A 359 -6.67 3.79 10.44
CA MET A 359 -7.92 3.18 10.85
C MET A 359 -8.40 2.18 9.80
N VAL A 360 -8.13 0.88 10.00
CA VAL A 360 -8.69 -0.17 9.12
C VAL A 360 -10.15 -0.39 9.45
N THR A 361 -11.02 -0.28 8.46
CA THR A 361 -12.47 -0.41 8.63
C THR A 361 -13.00 -1.73 8.13
N LEU A 362 -12.41 -2.22 7.04
CA LEU A 362 -12.92 -3.37 6.33
C LEU A 362 -11.76 -4.17 5.73
N ILE A 363 -11.82 -5.48 5.87
CA ILE A 363 -10.96 -6.43 5.16
C ILE A 363 -11.88 -7.45 4.48
N ILE A 364 -11.89 -7.46 3.15
CA ILE A 364 -12.68 -8.43 2.37
C ILE A 364 -11.79 -9.63 2.10
N PRO A 365 -12.09 -10.83 2.69
CA PRO A 365 -11.27 -12.00 2.46
C PRO A 365 -11.56 -12.64 1.10
N GLY A 366 -10.50 -13.10 0.36
CA GLY A 366 -10.62 -13.91 -0.84
C GLY A 366 -11.51 -15.16 -0.68
N PRO A 367 -11.60 -16.14 -1.58
CA PRO A 367 -10.55 -16.48 -2.54
C PRO A 367 -10.62 -15.75 -3.88
N LYS A 368 -11.75 -15.15 -4.23
CA LYS A 368 -11.94 -14.46 -5.51
C LYS A 368 -12.13 -12.96 -5.30
N GLN A 369 -11.92 -12.22 -6.36
CA GLN A 369 -12.21 -10.77 -6.36
C GLN A 369 -13.71 -10.52 -6.13
N PRO A 370 -14.07 -9.43 -5.41
CA PRO A 370 -15.46 -8.97 -5.31
C PRO A 370 -16.06 -8.71 -6.69
N GLN A 371 -17.26 -9.25 -6.91
CA GLN A 371 -18.08 -8.94 -8.09
C GLN A 371 -18.96 -7.71 -7.87
N ASP A 372 -19.31 -7.44 -6.61
CA ASP A 372 -20.15 -6.33 -6.19
C ASP A 372 -19.51 -5.56 -5.02
N PHE A 373 -18.62 -4.61 -5.36
CA PHE A 373 -17.99 -3.75 -4.36
C PHE A 373 -19.00 -2.90 -3.59
N ASN A 374 -20.10 -2.50 -4.21
CA ASN A 374 -21.14 -1.72 -3.54
C ASN A 374 -21.70 -2.43 -2.31
N SER A 375 -21.93 -3.76 -2.39
CA SER A 375 -22.42 -4.52 -1.25
C SER A 375 -21.41 -4.59 -0.11
N PHE A 376 -20.11 -4.71 -0.41
CA PHE A 376 -19.06 -4.71 0.62
C PHE A 376 -18.87 -3.33 1.27
N LEU A 377 -18.99 -2.26 0.49
CA LEU A 377 -18.85 -0.89 0.98
C LEU A 377 -20.12 -0.37 1.66
N TYR A 378 -21.27 -1.03 1.49
CA TYR A 378 -22.54 -0.59 2.04
C TYR A 378 -22.50 -0.25 3.53
N PRO A 379 -21.97 -1.10 4.45
CA PRO A 379 -21.91 -0.76 5.87
C PRO A 379 -21.10 0.51 6.15
N LEU A 380 -19.99 0.67 5.43
CA LEU A 380 -19.12 1.85 5.54
C LEU A 380 -19.84 3.12 5.08
N ILE A 381 -20.51 3.06 3.93
CA ILE A 381 -21.22 4.23 3.39
C ILE A 381 -22.40 4.63 4.25
N GLN A 382 -23.15 3.65 4.80
CA GLN A 382 -24.23 3.96 5.76
C GLN A 382 -23.68 4.67 7.02
N GLU A 383 -22.54 4.22 7.54
CA GLU A 383 -21.91 4.87 8.69
C GLU A 383 -21.38 6.28 8.35
N MET A 384 -20.80 6.46 7.17
CA MET A 384 -20.35 7.78 6.69
C MET A 384 -21.52 8.75 6.45
N LYS A 385 -22.71 8.26 6.04
CA LYS A 385 -23.91 9.09 5.94
C LYS A 385 -24.36 9.58 7.32
N LEU A 386 -24.35 8.71 8.34
CA LEU A 386 -24.63 9.14 9.72
C LEU A 386 -23.64 10.21 10.20
N LEU A 387 -22.36 10.06 9.86
CA LEU A 387 -21.34 11.05 10.19
C LEU A 387 -21.51 12.35 9.40
N GLN A 388 -21.97 12.27 8.16
CA GLN A 388 -22.28 13.45 7.35
C GLN A 388 -23.44 14.25 7.94
N ASP A 389 -24.50 13.57 8.41
CA ASP A 389 -25.65 14.20 9.05
C ASP A 389 -25.31 14.74 10.45
N GLY A 390 -24.37 14.12 11.12
CA GLY A 390 -23.87 14.48 12.44
C GLY A 390 -24.37 13.55 13.54
N ILE A 391 -23.47 13.19 14.43
CA ILE A 391 -23.72 12.32 15.59
C ILE A 391 -23.36 13.03 16.89
N LEU A 392 -24.00 12.64 17.98
CA LEU A 392 -23.63 13.14 19.32
C LEU A 392 -22.30 12.52 19.75
N CYS A 393 -21.35 13.37 20.14
CA CYS A 393 -20.01 12.97 20.60
C CYS A 393 -19.62 13.79 21.83
N TYR A 394 -18.91 13.16 22.77
CA TYR A 394 -18.39 13.81 23.96
C TYR A 394 -16.96 14.28 23.74
N ASP A 395 -16.68 15.55 24.05
CA ASP A 395 -15.35 16.14 24.02
C ASP A 395 -14.73 16.13 25.41
N GLY A 396 -13.78 15.23 25.66
CA GLY A 396 -13.09 15.09 26.95
C GLY A 396 -12.19 16.28 27.29
N ASN A 397 -11.81 17.10 26.30
CA ASN A 397 -11.03 18.31 26.57
C ASN A 397 -11.90 19.46 27.06
N LYS A 398 -13.03 19.72 26.41
CA LYS A 398 -13.97 20.77 26.79
C LYS A 398 -15.00 20.30 27.79
N LYS A 399 -15.12 18.99 28.02
CA LYS A 399 -16.10 18.34 28.89
C LYS A 399 -17.56 18.67 28.50
N GLU A 400 -17.85 18.68 27.21
CA GLU A 400 -19.15 18.97 26.63
C GLU A 400 -19.53 17.99 25.53
N TYR A 401 -20.84 17.87 25.27
CA TYR A 401 -21.33 17.15 24.10
C TYR A 401 -21.42 18.11 22.90
N PHE A 402 -21.10 17.60 21.72
CA PHE A 402 -21.20 18.33 20.46
C PHE A 402 -21.66 17.42 19.32
N THR A 403 -22.08 18.01 18.21
CA THR A 403 -22.44 17.30 17.00
C THR A 403 -21.19 17.11 16.15
N LEU A 404 -20.70 15.88 16.07
CA LEU A 404 -19.55 15.50 15.27
C LEU A 404 -20.00 15.14 13.85
N ARG A 405 -19.41 15.81 12.85
CA ARG A 405 -19.52 15.44 11.43
C ARG A 405 -18.19 14.94 10.90
N ALA A 406 -18.27 14.10 9.87
CA ALA A 406 -17.06 13.67 9.17
C ALA A 406 -17.32 13.48 7.67
N HIS A 407 -16.33 13.87 6.87
CA HIS A 407 -16.41 13.83 5.41
C HIS A 407 -15.14 13.25 4.79
N ILE A 408 -15.30 12.53 3.68
CA ILE A 408 -14.18 12.02 2.87
C ILE A 408 -13.83 13.06 1.82
N LEU A 409 -12.57 13.54 1.80
CA LEU A 409 -12.07 14.48 0.79
C LEU A 409 -11.51 13.72 -0.42
N ALA A 410 -10.75 12.67 -0.15
CA ALA A 410 -10.09 11.86 -1.17
C ALA A 410 -10.31 10.37 -0.91
N TRP A 411 -10.42 9.63 -2.02
CA TRP A 411 -10.37 8.18 -2.02
C TRP A 411 -9.23 7.72 -2.94
N THR A 412 -8.23 7.06 -2.39
CA THR A 412 -6.99 6.73 -3.06
C THR A 412 -6.86 5.22 -3.28
N GLY A 413 -6.13 4.83 -4.31
CA GLY A 413 -5.88 3.46 -4.70
C GLY A 413 -5.11 3.43 -6.02
N ASP A 414 -4.62 2.25 -6.41
CA ASP A 414 -4.06 2.06 -7.74
C ASP A 414 -5.13 2.22 -8.85
N LEU A 415 -4.73 2.26 -10.12
CA LEU A 415 -5.66 2.44 -11.23
C LEU A 415 -6.69 1.32 -11.33
N PRO A 416 -6.32 0.03 -11.23
CA PRO A 416 -7.24 -1.10 -11.19
C PRO A 416 -8.24 -1.05 -10.03
N ALA A 417 -7.78 -0.78 -8.81
CA ALA A 417 -8.64 -0.73 -7.63
C ALA A 417 -9.70 0.36 -7.75
N LEU A 418 -9.28 1.58 -8.10
CA LEU A 418 -10.22 2.68 -8.30
C LEU A 418 -11.20 2.41 -9.44
N SER A 419 -10.75 1.78 -10.53
CA SER A 419 -11.64 1.41 -11.64
C SER A 419 -12.72 0.43 -11.20
N LYS A 420 -12.39 -0.56 -10.37
CA LYS A 420 -13.35 -1.56 -9.85
C LYS A 420 -14.36 -0.91 -8.90
N ILE A 421 -13.91 -0.09 -7.95
CA ILE A 421 -14.77 0.56 -6.95
C ILE A 421 -15.68 1.61 -7.60
N LEU A 422 -15.19 2.31 -8.60
CA LEU A 422 -15.94 3.34 -9.34
C LEU A 422 -16.80 2.77 -10.47
N TYR A 423 -16.75 1.47 -10.72
CA TYR A 423 -17.42 0.83 -11.85
C TYR A 423 -17.04 1.44 -13.20
N LEU A 424 -15.74 1.66 -13.40
CA LEU A 424 -15.15 2.08 -14.68
C LEU A 424 -14.69 0.87 -15.50
N THR A 425 -14.50 1.05 -16.80
CA THR A 425 -14.06 -0.02 -17.71
C THR A 425 -12.59 -0.40 -17.56
N GLY A 426 -11.80 0.41 -16.82
CA GLY A 426 -10.38 0.16 -16.58
C GLY A 426 -9.45 0.73 -17.63
N HIS A 427 -8.17 0.55 -17.41
CA HIS A 427 -7.09 1.18 -18.18
C HIS A 427 -6.95 0.66 -19.61
N ASN A 428 -7.30 -0.59 -19.88
CA ASN A 428 -7.27 -1.20 -21.23
C ASN A 428 -8.60 -1.05 -21.98
N SER A 429 -9.24 0.11 -21.90
CA SER A 429 -10.50 0.39 -22.57
C SER A 429 -10.41 1.69 -23.38
N TYR A 430 -11.29 1.88 -24.38
CA TYR A 430 -11.26 3.09 -25.21
C TYR A 430 -11.42 4.39 -24.44
N SER A 431 -12.03 4.37 -23.27
CA SER A 431 -12.24 5.52 -22.38
C SER A 431 -11.73 5.23 -20.98
N GLY A 432 -10.46 4.78 -20.87
CA GLY A 432 -9.83 4.36 -19.60
C GLY A 432 -9.40 5.52 -18.71
N CYS A 433 -9.25 6.74 -19.23
CA CYS A 433 -8.94 7.89 -18.37
C CYS A 433 -10.16 8.32 -17.56
N ARG A 434 -10.02 8.34 -16.21
CA ARG A 434 -11.08 8.85 -15.34
C ARG A 434 -11.17 10.37 -15.31
N PHE A 435 -10.08 11.08 -15.65
CA PHE A 435 -10.02 12.54 -15.60
C PHE A 435 -10.52 13.22 -16.86
N CYS A 436 -10.20 12.73 -18.05
CA CYS A 436 -10.56 13.38 -19.31
C CYS A 436 -11.23 12.41 -20.28
N ASN A 437 -11.74 12.95 -21.38
CA ASN A 437 -12.46 12.19 -22.41
C ASN A 437 -11.52 11.71 -23.55
N LEU A 438 -10.21 11.58 -23.29
CA LEU A 438 -9.27 11.04 -24.27
C LEU A 438 -9.69 9.61 -24.64
N ARG A 439 -9.79 9.36 -25.96
CA ARG A 439 -10.13 8.06 -26.50
C ARG A 439 -8.85 7.31 -26.89
N GLY A 440 -8.69 6.11 -26.36
CA GLY A 440 -7.60 5.21 -26.71
C GLY A 440 -7.76 4.57 -28.08
N THR A 441 -6.66 4.09 -28.64
CA THR A 441 -6.55 3.43 -29.92
C THR A 441 -6.19 1.96 -29.72
N LEU A 442 -6.98 1.05 -30.25
CA LEU A 442 -6.73 -0.39 -30.18
C LEU A 442 -5.57 -0.78 -31.10
N ASN A 443 -4.62 -1.50 -30.58
CA ASN A 443 -3.64 -2.21 -31.38
C ASN A 443 -4.19 -3.62 -31.71
N GLU A 444 -4.50 -3.85 -32.98
CA GLU A 444 -5.12 -5.10 -33.42
C GLU A 444 -4.23 -6.33 -33.22
N MET A 445 -2.89 -6.14 -33.17
CA MET A 445 -1.95 -7.25 -33.04
C MET A 445 -1.93 -7.87 -31.63
N ASN A 446 -1.94 -7.02 -30.58
CA ASN A 446 -1.88 -7.47 -29.18
C ASN A 446 -3.17 -7.21 -28.39
N ARG A 447 -4.21 -6.66 -29.07
CA ARG A 447 -5.54 -6.38 -28.50
C ARG A 447 -5.51 -5.39 -27.31
N HIS A 448 -4.42 -4.63 -27.16
CA HIS A 448 -4.26 -3.61 -26.14
C HIS A 448 -4.66 -2.23 -26.65
N VAL A 449 -5.23 -1.41 -25.76
CA VAL A 449 -5.63 -0.03 -26.06
C VAL A 449 -4.55 0.92 -25.55
N TYR A 450 -4.04 1.76 -26.43
CA TYR A 450 -3.03 2.78 -26.14
C TYR A 450 -3.62 4.18 -26.28
N TYR A 451 -2.96 5.19 -25.70
CA TYR A 451 -3.49 6.55 -25.57
C TYR A 451 -2.58 7.60 -26.24
N PRO A 452 -2.40 7.55 -27.56
CA PRO A 452 -1.67 8.60 -28.27
C PRO A 452 -2.49 9.89 -28.25
N LEU A 453 -1.84 11.01 -27.96
CA LEU A 453 -2.41 12.32 -28.20
C LEU A 453 -2.19 12.68 -29.68
N GLN A 454 -3.27 13.12 -30.34
CA GLN A 454 -3.24 13.40 -31.78
C GLN A 454 -2.43 14.64 -32.14
N GLN A 455 -2.09 15.49 -31.15
CA GLN A 455 -1.33 16.74 -31.36
C GLN A 455 -0.44 16.99 -30.13
N ASN A 456 0.63 17.77 -30.33
CA ASN A 456 1.42 18.28 -29.19
C ASN A 456 0.51 19.04 -28.23
N ILE A 457 0.70 18.81 -26.94
CA ILE A 457 -0.07 19.50 -25.90
C ILE A 457 0.57 20.88 -25.72
N ASP A 458 -0.16 21.91 -26.10
CA ASP A 458 0.23 23.30 -25.86
C ASP A 458 -0.49 23.90 -24.64
N SER A 459 -1.53 23.22 -24.13
CA SER A 459 -2.30 23.65 -22.98
C SER A 459 -1.78 23.03 -21.69
N ILE A 460 -1.57 23.87 -20.68
CA ILE A 460 -1.19 23.45 -19.32
C ILE A 460 -2.26 22.58 -18.66
N ARG A 461 -3.52 22.67 -19.09
CA ARG A 461 -4.64 21.92 -18.52
C ARG A 461 -5.43 21.21 -19.62
N LEU A 462 -5.67 19.93 -19.42
CA LEU A 462 -6.61 19.16 -20.23
C LEU A 462 -8.05 19.37 -19.72
N PRO A 463 -9.06 19.35 -20.61
CA PRO A 463 -10.47 19.37 -20.18
C PRO A 463 -10.78 18.15 -19.29
N ILE A 464 -11.27 18.39 -18.08
CA ILE A 464 -11.59 17.36 -17.09
C ILE A 464 -13.08 17.01 -17.16
N ARG A 465 -13.40 15.72 -17.02
CA ARG A 465 -14.78 15.22 -16.82
C ARG A 465 -15.39 15.85 -15.58
N THR A 466 -16.67 16.03 -15.58
CA THR A 466 -17.41 16.56 -14.42
C THR A 466 -18.20 15.48 -13.71
N HIS A 467 -18.56 15.75 -12.44
CA HIS A 467 -19.41 14.85 -11.66
C HIS A 467 -20.80 14.70 -12.30
N ASP A 468 -21.36 15.78 -12.84
CA ASP A 468 -22.67 15.78 -13.48
C ASP A 468 -22.68 14.97 -14.79
N GLU A 469 -21.59 15.04 -15.58
CA GLU A 469 -21.41 14.16 -16.75
C GLU A 469 -21.38 12.70 -16.36
N MET A 470 -20.69 12.37 -15.25
CA MET A 470 -20.66 11.02 -14.70
C MET A 470 -22.06 10.53 -14.30
N LEU A 471 -22.80 11.32 -13.54
CA LEU A 471 -24.17 10.97 -13.11
C LEU A 471 -25.13 10.86 -14.31
N THR A 472 -25.00 11.75 -15.30
CA THR A 472 -25.77 11.69 -16.54
C THR A 472 -25.50 10.39 -17.29
N SER A 473 -24.23 9.99 -17.41
CA SER A 473 -23.85 8.75 -18.08
C SER A 473 -24.37 7.52 -17.34
N ILE A 474 -24.30 7.48 -16.01
CA ILE A 474 -24.87 6.42 -15.17
C ILE A 474 -26.38 6.29 -15.43
N ASN A 475 -27.09 7.41 -15.40
CA ASN A 475 -28.53 7.42 -15.63
C ASN A 475 -28.90 6.86 -17.02
N GLN A 476 -28.15 7.21 -18.06
CA GLN A 476 -28.34 6.64 -19.40
C GLN A 476 -28.09 5.13 -19.43
N ILE A 477 -27.03 4.62 -18.77
CA ILE A 477 -26.69 3.20 -18.71
C ILE A 477 -27.83 2.39 -18.05
N GLU A 478 -28.46 2.91 -17.01
CA GLU A 478 -29.56 2.26 -16.32
C GLU A 478 -30.81 2.07 -17.20
N HIS A 479 -31.02 2.97 -18.19
CA HIS A 479 -32.14 2.92 -19.11
C HIS A 479 -31.88 2.12 -20.39
N LEU A 480 -30.61 1.92 -20.75
CA LEU A 480 -30.20 1.17 -21.92
C LEU A 480 -30.16 -0.35 -21.65
N LYS A 481 -30.39 -1.18 -22.70
CA LYS A 481 -30.32 -2.66 -22.63
C LYS A 481 -29.61 -3.22 -23.86
N GLY A 482 -29.06 -4.44 -23.71
CA GLY A 482 -28.40 -5.19 -24.78
C GLY A 482 -27.23 -4.41 -25.41
N ASP A 483 -27.02 -4.60 -26.71
CA ASP A 483 -25.88 -4.01 -27.46
C ASP A 483 -25.80 -2.48 -27.38
N ARG A 484 -26.92 -1.80 -27.22
CA ARG A 484 -26.91 -0.34 -27.06
C ARG A 484 -26.27 0.06 -25.74
N ARG A 485 -26.52 -0.70 -24.67
CA ARG A 485 -25.93 -0.50 -23.36
C ARG A 485 -24.42 -0.74 -23.42
N GLU A 486 -24.00 -1.84 -23.96
CA GLU A 486 -22.58 -2.21 -24.09
C GLU A 486 -21.81 -1.20 -24.96
N THR A 487 -22.38 -0.79 -26.07
CA THR A 487 -21.78 0.26 -26.92
C THR A 487 -21.65 1.59 -26.16
N TYR A 488 -22.65 1.96 -25.37
CA TYR A 488 -22.58 3.18 -24.58
C TYR A 488 -21.51 3.10 -23.49
N ILE A 489 -21.45 1.98 -22.74
CA ILE A 489 -20.41 1.69 -21.74
C ILE A 489 -19.00 1.79 -22.36
N ARG A 490 -18.79 1.15 -23.51
CA ARG A 490 -17.51 1.19 -24.24
C ARG A 490 -17.11 2.63 -24.62
N ASN A 491 -18.07 3.48 -24.94
CA ASN A 491 -17.81 4.85 -25.35
C ASN A 491 -17.58 5.81 -24.18
N CYS A 492 -18.32 5.67 -23.06
CA CYS A 492 -18.18 6.57 -21.91
C CYS A 492 -17.18 6.06 -20.85
N GLY A 493 -16.83 4.76 -20.87
CA GLY A 493 -15.91 4.15 -19.90
C GLY A 493 -16.52 3.87 -18.53
N ILE A 494 -17.86 3.86 -18.40
CA ILE A 494 -18.58 3.72 -17.13
C ILE A 494 -19.46 2.48 -17.21
N LYS A 495 -19.39 1.58 -16.24
CA LYS A 495 -20.18 0.33 -16.17
C LYS A 495 -21.46 0.48 -15.32
N GLY A 496 -21.44 1.35 -14.33
CA GLY A 496 -22.56 1.52 -13.41
C GLY A 496 -22.30 2.55 -12.32
N LYS A 497 -23.17 2.58 -11.32
CA LYS A 497 -23.13 3.54 -10.22
C LYS A 497 -22.32 3.00 -9.03
N SER A 498 -21.28 3.70 -8.63
CA SER A 498 -20.60 3.43 -7.36
C SER A 498 -21.43 3.95 -6.18
N ILE A 499 -21.49 3.17 -5.09
CA ILE A 499 -22.12 3.59 -3.84
C ILE A 499 -21.42 4.81 -3.21
N LEU A 500 -20.18 5.09 -3.57
CA LEU A 500 -19.43 6.27 -3.10
C LEU A 500 -20.12 7.58 -3.47
N PHE A 501 -20.88 7.61 -4.57
CA PHE A 501 -21.64 8.79 -5.01
C PHE A 501 -22.89 9.08 -4.19
N GLU A 502 -23.17 8.29 -3.14
CA GLU A 502 -24.17 8.64 -2.12
C GLU A 502 -23.63 9.62 -1.08
N LEU A 503 -22.30 9.84 -1.04
CA LEU A 503 -21.66 10.81 -0.15
C LEU A 503 -21.53 12.15 -0.86
N SER A 504 -22.14 13.20 -0.29
CA SER A 504 -22.18 14.53 -0.89
C SER A 504 -20.82 15.22 -1.00
N SER A 505 -19.84 14.81 -0.17
CA SER A 505 -18.46 15.33 -0.21
C SER A 505 -17.62 14.76 -1.36
N ILE A 506 -18.07 13.67 -2.00
CA ILE A 506 -17.34 13.02 -3.09
C ILE A 506 -17.66 13.68 -4.43
N LYS A 507 -16.63 14.16 -5.11
CA LYS A 507 -16.71 14.83 -6.42
C LYS A 507 -15.87 14.07 -7.45
N PHE A 508 -16.51 13.37 -8.40
CA PHE A 508 -15.82 12.72 -9.50
C PHE A 508 -15.34 13.74 -10.54
N PRO A 509 -14.12 13.64 -11.12
CA PRO A 509 -13.04 12.68 -10.74
C PRO A 509 -12.14 13.20 -9.61
N ARG A 510 -12.31 14.44 -9.18
CA ARG A 510 -11.41 15.22 -8.33
C ARG A 510 -11.10 14.56 -6.99
N SER A 511 -12.09 13.90 -6.35
CA SER A 511 -11.88 13.15 -5.09
C SER A 511 -11.08 11.83 -5.27
N PHE A 512 -10.70 11.48 -6.49
CA PHE A 512 -9.98 10.23 -6.82
C PHE A 512 -8.63 10.54 -7.48
N PRO A 513 -7.65 11.04 -6.72
CA PRO A 513 -6.39 11.50 -7.28
C PRO A 513 -5.58 10.38 -7.92
N VAL A 514 -4.61 10.77 -8.74
CA VAL A 514 -3.60 9.85 -9.25
C VAL A 514 -2.57 9.59 -8.15
N ASP A 515 -2.34 8.33 -7.83
CA ASP A 515 -1.25 7.95 -6.93
C ASP A 515 0.09 7.98 -7.67
N ILE A 516 0.99 8.87 -7.24
CA ILE A 516 2.31 9.01 -7.85
C ILE A 516 3.25 7.83 -7.54
N MET A 517 2.99 7.09 -6.45
CA MET A 517 3.81 5.93 -6.11
C MET A 517 3.70 4.85 -7.20
N HIS A 518 2.49 4.43 -7.53
CA HIS A 518 2.27 3.48 -8.62
C HIS A 518 2.61 4.11 -9.97
N LEU A 519 2.18 5.37 -10.21
CA LEU A 519 2.35 5.97 -11.52
C LEU A 519 3.82 6.20 -11.89
N PHE A 520 4.57 6.91 -11.03
CA PHE A 520 5.94 7.31 -11.35
C PHE A 520 6.94 6.20 -11.06
N PHE A 521 6.79 5.53 -9.89
CA PHE A 521 7.83 4.63 -9.41
C PHE A 521 7.63 3.21 -9.90
N GLU A 522 6.40 2.70 -10.00
CA GLU A 522 6.14 1.32 -10.44
C GLU A 522 5.77 1.20 -11.92
N ASN A 523 5.38 2.29 -12.58
CA ASN A 523 5.05 2.25 -14.01
C ASN A 523 6.07 3.01 -14.87
N ILE A 524 6.15 4.35 -14.78
CA ILE A 524 6.97 5.14 -15.72
C ILE A 524 8.46 4.78 -15.60
N ALA A 525 9.01 4.68 -14.40
CA ALA A 525 10.44 4.39 -14.23
C ALA A 525 10.86 3.03 -14.80
N PRO A 526 10.17 1.91 -14.50
CA PRO A 526 10.46 0.62 -15.11
C PRO A 526 10.32 0.64 -16.64
N HIS A 527 9.30 1.33 -17.19
CA HIS A 527 9.12 1.44 -18.63
C HIS A 527 10.29 2.18 -19.32
N MET A 528 10.71 3.30 -18.75
CA MET A 528 11.87 4.04 -19.25
C MET A 528 13.15 3.21 -19.15
N PHE A 529 13.34 2.48 -18.06
CA PHE A 529 14.48 1.57 -17.91
C PHE A 529 14.46 0.48 -18.99
N ARG A 530 13.30 -0.13 -19.27
CA ARG A 530 13.17 -1.13 -20.36
C ARG A 530 13.54 -0.57 -21.73
N HIS A 531 13.18 0.66 -22.03
CA HIS A 531 13.63 1.34 -23.25
C HIS A 531 15.16 1.41 -23.32
N TRP A 532 15.80 1.87 -22.26
CA TRP A 532 17.24 2.10 -22.25
C TRP A 532 18.08 0.82 -22.23
N ILE A 533 17.55 -0.29 -21.74
CA ILE A 533 18.21 -1.60 -21.82
C ILE A 533 17.85 -2.40 -23.09
N GLY A 534 17.03 -1.84 -24.00
CA GLY A 534 16.59 -2.50 -25.22
C GLY A 534 15.70 -3.72 -24.98
N LYS A 535 14.83 -3.68 -23.96
CA LYS A 535 13.88 -4.76 -23.59
C LYS A 535 12.43 -4.28 -23.49
N PHE A 536 12.10 -3.18 -24.11
CA PHE A 536 10.72 -2.67 -24.09
C PHE A 536 9.80 -3.45 -25.06
N TYR A 537 10.29 -3.80 -26.24
CA TYR A 537 9.59 -4.63 -27.21
C TYR A 537 9.97 -6.11 -27.04
N PRO A 538 9.21 -7.05 -27.64
CA PRO A 538 9.53 -8.47 -27.59
C PRO A 538 10.98 -8.80 -27.99
N LYS A 539 11.51 -9.91 -27.50
CA LYS A 539 12.88 -10.36 -27.78
C LYS A 539 13.09 -10.47 -29.31
N ASN A 540 14.22 -9.98 -29.81
CA ASN A 540 14.59 -9.90 -31.25
C ASN A 540 13.79 -8.89 -32.10
N ASP A 541 13.05 -7.98 -31.48
CA ASP A 541 12.43 -6.87 -32.20
C ASP A 541 13.48 -5.80 -32.50
N GLU A 542 13.62 -5.41 -33.79
CA GLU A 542 14.57 -4.39 -34.20
C GLU A 542 14.34 -3.03 -33.52
N ARG A 543 13.10 -2.77 -33.06
CA ARG A 543 12.74 -1.58 -32.30
C ARG A 543 13.43 -1.47 -30.96
N ASN A 544 14.02 -2.56 -30.42
CA ASN A 544 14.85 -2.55 -29.23
C ASN A 544 16.25 -1.95 -29.45
N SER A 545 16.71 -1.83 -30.69
CA SER A 545 18.00 -1.25 -31.05
C SER A 545 17.82 0.19 -31.52
N ASN A 546 17.81 1.14 -30.60
CA ASN A 546 17.63 2.57 -30.91
C ASN A 546 18.78 3.41 -30.32
N ASN A 547 18.85 4.68 -30.74
CA ASN A 547 19.85 5.63 -30.25
C ASN A 547 19.84 5.83 -28.75
N TYR A 548 18.69 5.60 -28.09
CA TYR A 548 18.55 5.68 -26.63
C TYR A 548 18.93 4.39 -25.91
N THR A 549 19.20 3.31 -26.64
CA THR A 549 19.58 2.03 -26.01
C THR A 549 21.04 2.09 -25.56
N ILE A 550 21.26 1.93 -24.27
CA ILE A 550 22.57 1.92 -23.65
C ILE A 550 23.13 0.50 -23.69
N SER A 551 24.42 0.37 -24.00
CA SER A 551 25.09 -0.95 -24.12
C SER A 551 25.04 -1.74 -22.79
N SER A 552 24.96 -3.07 -22.90
CA SER A 552 24.99 -3.95 -21.73
C SER A 552 26.25 -3.74 -20.87
N LYS A 553 27.41 -3.44 -21.49
CA LYS A 553 28.65 -3.13 -20.78
C LYS A 553 28.48 -1.89 -19.89
N THR A 554 27.92 -0.82 -20.44
CA THR A 554 27.66 0.42 -19.66
C THR A 554 26.68 0.19 -18.54
N TRP A 555 25.65 -0.63 -18.74
CA TRP A 555 24.70 -0.99 -17.70
C TRP A 555 25.33 -1.82 -16.58
N ILE A 556 26.25 -2.74 -16.91
CA ILE A 556 27.02 -3.47 -15.88
C ILE A 556 27.82 -2.48 -15.04
N GLU A 557 28.53 -1.53 -15.66
CA GLU A 557 29.28 -0.48 -14.94
C GLU A 557 28.36 0.35 -14.01
N ILE A 558 27.15 0.76 -14.48
CA ILE A 558 26.15 1.47 -13.65
C ILE A 558 25.74 0.61 -12.45
N GLY A 559 25.44 -0.65 -12.68
CA GLY A 559 25.03 -1.58 -11.61
C GLY A 559 26.13 -1.78 -10.56
N GLU A 560 27.39 -1.90 -10.98
CA GLU A 560 28.54 -2.02 -10.08
C GLU A 560 28.78 -0.74 -9.26
N ILE A 561 28.63 0.45 -9.88
CA ILE A 561 28.69 1.74 -9.17
C ILE A 561 27.60 1.80 -8.08
N MET A 562 26.38 1.41 -8.38
CA MET A 562 25.28 1.36 -7.41
C MET A 562 25.61 0.40 -6.25
N GLU A 563 26.07 -0.80 -6.56
CA GLU A 563 26.41 -1.83 -5.57
C GLU A 563 27.56 -1.41 -4.66
N LYS A 564 28.64 -0.85 -5.22
CA LYS A 564 29.82 -0.33 -4.49
C LYS A 564 29.41 0.78 -3.49
N ASN A 565 28.41 1.59 -3.82
CA ASN A 565 27.97 2.71 -2.99
C ASN A 565 26.88 2.38 -1.96
N ARG A 566 26.50 1.10 -1.80
CA ARG A 566 25.47 0.69 -0.83
C ARG A 566 25.76 1.16 0.60
N SER A 567 27.01 1.06 1.05
CA SER A 567 27.43 1.48 2.38
C SER A 567 27.53 3.00 2.55
N ASN A 568 27.62 3.74 1.43
CA ASN A 568 27.74 5.19 1.44
C ASN A 568 26.37 5.90 1.59
N MET A 569 25.29 5.13 1.58
CA MET A 569 23.93 5.65 1.72
C MET A 569 23.49 5.67 3.18
N PRO A 570 23.09 6.82 3.73
CA PRO A 570 22.51 6.92 5.07
C PRO A 570 21.22 6.13 5.21
N SER A 571 20.92 5.70 6.43
CA SER A 571 19.69 4.95 6.74
C SER A 571 18.41 5.74 6.47
N ASP A 572 18.46 7.07 6.61
CA ASP A 572 17.33 7.97 6.39
C ASP A 572 16.85 8.00 4.94
N ILE A 573 17.72 7.69 3.98
CA ILE A 573 17.36 7.61 2.55
C ILE A 573 16.61 6.31 2.22
N GLY A 574 16.37 5.46 3.21
CA GLY A 574 15.62 4.23 3.05
C GLY A 574 16.51 3.07 2.58
N ARG A 575 16.09 2.29 1.57
CA ARG A 575 16.85 1.12 1.11
C ARG A 575 18.13 1.52 0.38
N PRO A 576 19.29 0.88 0.69
CA PRO A 576 20.51 1.12 -0.06
C PRO A 576 20.37 0.63 -1.50
N PRO A 577 21.02 1.28 -2.48
CA PRO A 577 20.90 0.93 -3.88
C PRO A 577 21.34 -0.50 -4.12
N ARG A 578 20.52 -1.30 -4.79
CA ARG A 578 20.90 -2.60 -5.32
C ARG A 578 21.40 -2.41 -6.76
N ASN A 579 22.17 -3.36 -7.25
CA ASN A 579 22.56 -3.39 -8.66
C ASN A 579 21.31 -3.47 -9.54
N ILE A 580 21.05 -2.42 -10.32
CA ILE A 580 19.80 -2.29 -11.08
C ILE A 580 19.67 -3.39 -12.14
N ILE A 581 20.77 -3.82 -12.76
CA ILE A 581 20.75 -4.87 -13.80
C ILE A 581 20.41 -6.23 -13.19
N LYS A 582 20.96 -6.53 -12.01
CA LYS A 582 20.74 -7.82 -11.35
C LYS A 582 19.37 -7.92 -10.66
N HIS A 583 18.81 -6.79 -10.21
CA HIS A 583 17.70 -6.80 -9.27
C HIS A 583 16.50 -5.94 -9.65
N SER A 584 16.47 -5.29 -10.82
CA SER A 584 15.38 -4.38 -11.22
C SER A 584 13.99 -5.04 -11.22
N ALA A 585 13.91 -6.32 -11.61
CA ALA A 585 12.66 -7.09 -11.58
C ALA A 585 12.05 -7.20 -10.17
N GLY A 586 12.87 -7.13 -9.12
CA GLY A 586 12.42 -7.15 -7.72
C GLY A 586 12.54 -5.81 -7.00
N PHE A 587 12.70 -4.70 -7.72
CA PHE A 587 12.69 -3.37 -7.11
C PHE A 587 11.29 -3.05 -6.57
N LYS A 588 11.26 -2.44 -5.40
CA LYS A 588 10.04 -1.88 -4.82
C LYS A 588 9.88 -0.41 -5.22
N ALA A 589 8.67 0.14 -5.10
CA ALA A 589 8.39 1.54 -5.40
C ALA A 589 9.43 2.52 -4.82
N VAL A 590 9.88 2.31 -3.58
CA VAL A 590 10.90 3.16 -2.94
C VAL A 590 12.27 3.06 -3.62
N GLU A 591 12.63 1.91 -4.22
CA GLU A 591 13.89 1.73 -4.93
C GLU A 591 13.84 2.42 -6.30
N TRP A 592 12.71 2.34 -6.98
CA TRP A 592 12.45 3.10 -8.21
C TRP A 592 12.38 4.61 -7.94
N ALA A 593 11.77 5.03 -6.83
CA ALA A 593 11.80 6.44 -6.40
C ALA A 593 13.24 6.93 -6.21
N ASN A 594 14.06 6.16 -5.49
CA ASN A 594 15.47 6.49 -5.30
C ASN A 594 16.24 6.48 -6.62
N TRP A 595 15.92 5.56 -7.55
CA TRP A 595 16.49 5.57 -8.89
C TRP A 595 16.18 6.89 -9.61
N ILE A 596 14.93 7.31 -9.67
CA ILE A 596 14.52 8.56 -10.33
C ILE A 596 15.22 9.75 -9.67
N ILE A 597 15.03 9.90 -8.36
CA ILE A 597 15.33 11.14 -7.64
C ILE A 597 16.83 11.31 -7.40
N LEU A 598 17.55 10.21 -7.12
CA LEU A 598 18.91 10.25 -6.60
C LEU A 598 19.95 9.72 -7.60
N PHE A 599 19.65 8.64 -8.34
CA PHE A 599 20.69 7.91 -9.06
C PHE A 599 20.65 8.10 -10.57
N SER A 600 19.46 8.27 -11.17
CA SER A 600 19.34 8.22 -12.63
C SER A 600 20.12 9.33 -13.33
N LEU A 601 19.99 10.57 -12.90
CA LEU A 601 20.67 11.68 -13.56
C LEU A 601 22.21 11.59 -13.48
N PRO A 602 22.83 11.41 -12.30
CA PRO A 602 24.29 11.30 -12.24
C PRO A 602 24.84 10.06 -12.98
N LEU A 603 24.09 8.96 -13.03
CA LEU A 603 24.54 7.73 -13.67
C LEU A 603 24.28 7.70 -15.18
N LEU A 604 23.24 8.38 -15.67
CA LEU A 604 22.92 8.46 -17.10
C LEU A 604 23.65 9.60 -17.83
N LYS A 605 24.17 10.59 -17.09
CA LYS A 605 24.91 11.72 -17.67
C LYS A 605 26.10 11.24 -18.51
N GLY A 606 26.14 11.62 -19.80
CA GLY A 606 27.17 11.22 -20.74
C GLY A 606 27.11 9.76 -21.21
N ARG A 607 26.13 8.97 -20.72
CA ARG A 607 25.86 7.59 -21.15
C ARG A 607 24.60 7.49 -22.00
N LEU A 608 23.59 8.31 -21.69
CA LEU A 608 22.41 8.50 -22.52
C LEU A 608 22.63 9.71 -23.44
N PRO A 609 22.23 9.67 -24.73
CA PRO A 609 22.35 10.82 -25.62
C PRO A 609 21.65 12.06 -25.05
N GLN A 610 22.24 13.23 -25.27
CA GLN A 610 21.88 14.49 -24.59
C GLN A 610 20.40 14.86 -24.72
N SER A 611 19.77 14.63 -25.87
CA SER A 611 18.34 14.93 -26.06
C SER A 611 17.45 14.08 -25.15
N TYR A 612 17.73 12.78 -25.05
CA TYR A 612 17.00 11.85 -24.18
C TYR A 612 17.27 12.14 -22.69
N PHE A 613 18.53 12.48 -22.37
CA PHE A 613 18.89 12.87 -21.01
C PHE A 613 18.14 14.13 -20.55
N LEU A 614 18.02 15.16 -21.39
CA LEU A 614 17.26 16.37 -21.07
C LEU A 614 15.77 16.09 -20.93
N GLY A 615 15.18 15.26 -21.81
CA GLY A 615 13.79 14.84 -21.66
C GLY A 615 13.53 14.11 -20.35
N TRP A 616 14.44 13.21 -19.94
CA TRP A 616 14.35 12.53 -18.66
C TRP A 616 14.56 13.48 -17.47
N SER A 617 15.46 14.45 -17.58
CA SER A 617 15.69 15.43 -16.50
C SER A 617 14.44 16.27 -16.20
N ASN A 618 13.61 16.60 -17.20
CA ASN A 618 12.33 17.26 -16.96
C ASN A 618 11.39 16.41 -16.08
N PHE A 619 11.36 15.10 -16.35
CA PHE A 619 10.54 14.19 -15.51
C PHE A 619 11.09 14.08 -14.09
N VAL A 620 12.41 13.93 -13.93
CA VAL A 620 13.03 13.86 -12.60
C VAL A 620 12.76 15.13 -11.79
N GLU A 621 12.90 16.29 -12.41
CA GLU A 621 12.62 17.59 -11.75
C GLU A 621 11.13 17.69 -11.34
N ALA A 622 10.21 17.29 -12.24
CA ALA A 622 8.79 17.24 -11.91
C ALA A 622 8.49 16.32 -10.72
N VAL A 623 9.10 15.12 -10.68
CA VAL A 623 8.94 14.18 -9.58
C VAL A 623 9.49 14.77 -8.27
N GLN A 624 10.65 15.41 -8.31
CA GLN A 624 11.26 16.04 -7.15
C GLN A 624 10.36 17.15 -6.56
N LEU A 625 9.72 17.95 -7.41
CA LEU A 625 8.73 18.95 -6.97
C LEU A 625 7.47 18.29 -6.40
N CYS A 626 6.92 17.26 -7.07
CA CYS A 626 5.72 16.55 -6.61
C CYS A 626 5.86 15.90 -5.23
N ILE A 627 7.06 15.49 -4.84
CA ILE A 627 7.31 14.86 -3.53
C ILE A 627 7.60 15.86 -2.42
N GLN A 628 7.68 17.16 -2.71
CA GLN A 628 7.90 18.19 -1.67
C GLN A 628 6.74 18.20 -0.66
N PRO A 629 7.03 18.49 0.61
CA PRO A 629 6.00 18.62 1.65
C PRO A 629 5.18 19.91 1.47
N ARG A 630 5.75 20.91 0.79
CA ARG A 630 5.11 22.16 0.43
C ARG A 630 5.42 22.49 -1.02
N ILE A 631 4.45 23.01 -1.73
CA ILE A 631 4.52 23.36 -3.16
C ILE A 631 4.00 24.78 -3.29
N ASP A 632 4.77 25.70 -3.82
CA ASP A 632 4.27 27.04 -4.15
C ASP A 632 3.48 27.02 -5.48
N PHE A 633 2.83 28.11 -5.80
CA PHE A 633 2.02 28.18 -7.01
C PHE A 633 2.87 28.21 -8.29
N GLU A 634 4.09 28.77 -8.23
CA GLU A 634 5.05 28.76 -9.35
C GLU A 634 5.54 27.34 -9.59
N ASP A 635 5.83 26.57 -8.53
CA ASP A 635 6.21 25.18 -8.59
C ASP A 635 5.06 24.32 -9.14
N LEU A 636 3.80 24.59 -8.82
CA LEU A 636 2.67 23.86 -9.37
C LEU A 636 2.57 24.04 -10.89
N ASP A 637 2.71 25.24 -11.41
CA ASP A 637 2.71 25.50 -12.85
C ASP A 637 3.98 24.93 -13.51
N LYS A 638 5.11 24.95 -12.81
CA LYS A 638 6.34 24.29 -13.25
C LYS A 638 6.19 22.78 -13.34
N ILE A 639 5.55 22.14 -12.38
CA ILE A 639 5.22 20.69 -12.43
C ILE A 639 4.40 20.38 -13.69
N ARG A 640 3.35 21.14 -13.97
CA ARG A 640 2.52 20.96 -15.18
C ARG A 640 3.35 21.11 -16.45
N ASN A 641 4.15 22.15 -16.53
CA ASN A 641 5.00 22.40 -17.70
C ASN A 641 6.05 21.30 -17.92
N LEU A 642 6.72 20.86 -16.87
CA LEU A 642 7.74 19.82 -16.94
C LEU A 642 7.13 18.46 -17.36
N LEU A 643 5.96 18.09 -16.86
CA LEU A 643 5.27 16.86 -17.24
C LEU A 643 4.78 16.92 -18.69
N ILE A 644 4.29 18.06 -19.16
CA ILE A 644 3.94 18.27 -20.57
C ILE A 644 5.18 18.17 -21.46
N GLN A 645 6.29 18.81 -21.09
CA GLN A 645 7.55 18.74 -21.84
C GLN A 645 8.09 17.30 -21.89
N PHE A 646 8.03 16.59 -20.76
CA PHE A 646 8.40 15.18 -20.73
C PHE A 646 7.50 14.34 -21.64
N TYR A 647 6.17 14.49 -21.56
CA TYR A 647 5.23 13.77 -22.38
C TYR A 647 5.47 14.03 -23.89
N ASN A 648 5.61 15.29 -24.29
CA ASN A 648 5.87 15.67 -25.68
C ASN A 648 7.21 15.11 -26.17
N HIS A 649 8.26 15.20 -25.34
CA HIS A 649 9.55 14.58 -25.62
C HIS A 649 9.42 13.07 -25.76
N TYR A 650 8.73 12.38 -24.84
CA TYR A 650 8.51 10.94 -24.90
C TYR A 650 7.77 10.54 -26.18
N ALA A 651 6.68 11.22 -26.49
CA ALA A 651 5.90 10.97 -27.70
C ALA A 651 6.72 11.15 -28.97
N SER A 652 7.52 12.22 -29.09
CA SER A 652 8.31 12.51 -30.29
C SER A 652 9.57 11.64 -30.42
N SER A 653 10.20 11.25 -29.31
CA SER A 653 11.49 10.55 -29.32
C SER A 653 11.37 9.04 -29.23
N TYR A 654 10.36 8.52 -28.53
CA TYR A 654 10.14 7.07 -28.37
C TYR A 654 8.95 6.56 -29.19
N GLY A 655 7.99 7.44 -29.54
CA GLY A 655 6.72 7.13 -30.18
C GLY A 655 6.66 7.33 -31.69
N LEU A 656 7.80 7.49 -32.38
CA LEU A 656 7.84 7.78 -33.84
C LEU A 656 6.91 6.88 -34.64
N GLU A 657 5.98 7.53 -35.37
CA GLU A 657 5.06 7.10 -36.44
C GLU A 657 4.55 5.63 -36.43
N GLY A 658 3.23 5.47 -36.31
CA GLY A 658 2.43 4.27 -36.68
C GLY A 658 2.79 2.91 -36.06
N GLU A 659 4.03 2.52 -36.11
CA GLU A 659 4.53 1.23 -35.64
C GLU A 659 4.88 1.17 -34.13
N ARG A 660 4.92 2.32 -33.46
CA ARG A 660 5.28 2.43 -32.04
C ARG A 660 4.10 2.76 -31.13
N LEU A 661 2.90 2.39 -31.53
CA LEU A 661 1.71 2.56 -30.70
C LEU A 661 1.88 2.05 -29.24
N PRO A 662 2.62 0.95 -28.96
CA PRO A 662 2.83 0.43 -27.60
C PRO A 662 3.51 1.39 -26.61
N VAL A 663 4.17 2.45 -27.05
CA VAL A 663 4.77 3.42 -26.12
C VAL A 663 3.73 4.31 -25.44
N TYR A 664 2.55 4.48 -26.04
CA TYR A 664 1.51 5.37 -25.50
C TYR A 664 0.66 4.73 -24.43
N LEU A 665 1.31 4.20 -23.38
CA LEU A 665 0.63 3.64 -22.22
C LEU A 665 -0.17 4.71 -21.50
N ILE A 666 -1.29 4.31 -20.90
CA ILE A 666 -2.16 5.22 -20.16
C ILE A 666 -1.45 5.89 -18.96
N SER A 667 -0.44 5.23 -18.38
CA SER A 667 0.36 5.78 -17.29
C SER A 667 1.07 7.09 -17.68
N PHE A 668 1.61 7.19 -18.90
CA PHE A 668 2.20 8.44 -19.37
C PHE A 668 1.15 9.55 -19.55
N HIS A 669 -0.06 9.19 -20.01
CA HIS A 669 -1.16 10.14 -20.09
C HIS A 669 -1.61 10.62 -18.71
N TYR A 670 -1.71 9.73 -17.71
CA TYR A 670 -2.12 10.10 -16.35
C TYR A 670 -1.16 11.09 -15.68
N SER A 671 0.11 11.13 -16.07
CA SER A 671 1.06 12.13 -15.52
C SER A 671 0.62 13.57 -15.79
N LEU A 672 -0.14 13.82 -16.85
CA LEU A 672 -0.64 15.16 -17.21
C LEU A 672 -1.73 15.69 -16.25
N HIS A 673 -2.32 14.84 -15.42
CA HIS A 673 -3.35 15.20 -14.43
C HIS A 673 -2.81 15.40 -13.01
N ILE A 674 -1.51 15.24 -12.78
CA ILE A 674 -0.91 15.35 -11.43
C ILE A 674 -1.07 16.78 -10.89
N GLY A 675 -0.85 17.80 -11.73
CA GLY A 675 -1.00 19.20 -11.30
C GLY A 675 -2.42 19.52 -10.83
N ASP A 676 -3.44 18.93 -11.48
CA ASP A 676 -4.83 19.10 -11.07
C ASP A 676 -5.12 18.38 -9.74
N CYS A 677 -4.55 17.19 -9.53
CA CYS A 677 -4.67 16.48 -8.25
C CYS A 677 -4.03 17.24 -7.09
N ILE A 678 -2.88 17.90 -7.31
CA ILE A 678 -2.24 18.75 -6.30
C ILE A 678 -3.09 19.98 -5.99
N GLU A 679 -3.63 20.63 -7.01
CA GLU A 679 -4.51 21.80 -6.84
C GLU A 679 -5.79 21.43 -6.07
N ASP A 680 -6.37 20.25 -6.35
CA ASP A 680 -7.59 19.77 -5.71
C ASP A 680 -7.41 19.29 -4.27
N LEU A 681 -6.28 18.64 -3.95
CA LEU A 681 -6.09 17.87 -2.72
C LEU A 681 -4.80 18.19 -1.95
N GLY A 682 -4.03 19.19 -2.40
CA GLY A 682 -2.77 19.52 -1.76
C GLY A 682 -1.60 18.62 -2.20
N PRO A 683 -0.49 18.58 -1.44
CA PRO A 683 0.72 17.86 -1.82
C PRO A 683 0.47 16.35 -1.99
N CYS A 684 1.11 15.73 -2.98
CA CYS A 684 0.94 14.29 -3.28
C CYS A 684 1.15 13.38 -2.06
N ARG A 685 1.98 13.79 -1.09
CA ARG A 685 2.19 13.07 0.17
C ARG A 685 0.91 12.88 1.00
N GLY A 686 -0.10 13.73 0.82
CA GLY A 686 -1.40 13.65 1.48
C GLY A 686 -2.29 12.52 0.96
N PHE A 687 -2.02 12.01 -0.25
CA PHE A 687 -2.88 11.03 -0.90
C PHE A 687 -2.15 9.89 -1.63
N TRP A 688 -0.81 9.78 -1.57
CA TRP A 688 -0.07 8.66 -2.14
C TRP A 688 -0.28 7.34 -1.38
N GLN A 689 0.01 6.21 -2.03
CA GLN A 689 -0.27 4.87 -1.49
C GLN A 689 0.82 4.29 -0.57
N PHE A 690 1.94 4.97 -0.32
CA PHE A 690 2.97 4.47 0.60
C PHE A 690 2.45 4.08 2.01
N PRO A 691 1.52 4.83 2.64
CA PRO A 691 0.93 4.39 3.91
C PRO A 691 0.16 3.08 3.79
N MET A 692 -0.58 2.88 2.69
CA MET A 692 -1.35 1.67 2.41
C MET A 692 -0.44 0.47 2.18
N GLU A 693 0.54 0.59 1.26
CA GLU A 693 1.52 -0.45 0.98
C GLU A 693 2.29 -0.89 2.21
N ARG A 694 2.75 0.08 3.01
CA ARG A 694 3.39 -0.20 4.29
C ARG A 694 2.46 -0.94 5.24
N TYR A 695 1.18 -0.57 5.30
CA TYR A 695 0.20 -1.23 6.12
C TYR A 695 -0.06 -2.66 5.63
N CYS A 696 -0.26 -2.88 4.34
CA CYS A 696 -0.40 -4.21 3.73
C CYS A 696 0.83 -5.10 4.02
N GLY A 697 2.03 -4.53 3.92
CA GLY A 697 3.27 -5.23 4.30
C GLY A 697 3.33 -5.67 5.77
N MET A 698 2.65 -4.96 6.67
CA MET A 698 2.53 -5.35 8.09
C MET A 698 1.47 -6.43 8.33
N LEU A 699 0.55 -6.67 7.40
CA LEU A 699 -0.49 -7.70 7.55
C LEU A 699 0.04 -9.11 7.34
N ILE A 700 1.04 -9.31 6.46
CA ILE A 700 1.59 -10.64 6.17
C ILE A 700 2.09 -11.36 7.44
N PRO A 701 2.92 -10.73 8.30
CA PRO A 701 3.40 -11.37 9.52
C PRO A 701 2.29 -11.73 10.52
N LEU A 702 1.10 -11.12 10.41
CA LEU A 702 -0.02 -11.40 11.29
C LEU A 702 -0.70 -12.73 10.97
N ILE A 703 -0.40 -13.34 9.80
CA ILE A 703 -1.00 -14.60 9.38
C ILE A 703 -0.19 -15.76 9.93
N SER A 704 -0.61 -16.32 11.04
CA SER A 704 0.03 -17.47 11.68
C SER A 704 -0.63 -18.83 11.36
N SER A 705 -1.81 -18.82 10.71
CA SER A 705 -2.57 -20.03 10.38
C SER A 705 -2.75 -20.19 8.87
N ARG A 706 -2.26 -21.31 8.31
CA ARG A 706 -2.49 -21.65 6.90
C ARG A 706 -3.89 -22.24 6.65
N LYS A 707 -4.56 -22.80 7.67
CA LYS A 707 -5.88 -23.41 7.54
C LYS A 707 -6.99 -22.36 7.42
N LEU A 708 -6.89 -21.25 8.19
CA LEU A 708 -7.88 -20.18 8.23
C LEU A 708 -7.17 -18.82 8.19
N PRO A 709 -6.45 -18.50 7.10
CA PRO A 709 -5.55 -17.34 7.07
C PRO A 709 -6.29 -16.01 7.27
N TYR A 710 -7.46 -15.85 6.64
CA TYR A 710 -8.24 -14.63 6.71
C TYR A 710 -8.86 -14.39 8.09
N VAL A 711 -9.38 -15.46 8.73
CA VAL A 711 -9.92 -15.38 10.10
C VAL A 711 -8.82 -14.97 11.07
N ASN A 712 -7.66 -15.61 10.94
CA ASN A 712 -6.50 -15.31 11.76
C ASN A 712 -6.02 -13.87 11.55
N LEU A 713 -5.92 -13.42 10.29
CA LEU A 713 -5.57 -12.04 9.95
C LEU A 713 -6.51 -11.03 10.60
N ILE A 714 -7.82 -11.19 10.38
CA ILE A 714 -8.84 -10.26 10.88
C ILE A 714 -8.83 -10.20 12.41
N ASN A 715 -8.72 -11.33 13.09
CA ASN A 715 -8.65 -11.38 14.54
C ASN A 715 -7.39 -10.69 15.09
N ASN A 716 -6.26 -10.83 14.43
CA ASN A 716 -5.02 -10.16 14.85
C ASN A 716 -5.07 -8.66 14.55
N VAL A 717 -5.65 -8.24 13.43
CA VAL A 717 -5.89 -6.82 13.12
C VAL A 717 -6.82 -6.21 14.16
N LEU A 718 -7.93 -6.86 14.49
CA LEU A 718 -8.86 -6.38 15.51
C LEU A 718 -8.19 -6.27 16.89
N LEU A 719 -7.35 -7.24 17.25
CA LEU A 719 -6.57 -7.18 18.48
C LEU A 719 -5.63 -5.97 18.51
N GLN A 720 -4.93 -5.70 17.41
CA GLN A 720 -4.08 -4.52 17.30
C GLN A 720 -4.89 -3.22 17.37
N GLU A 721 -6.07 -3.16 16.74
CA GLU A 721 -6.97 -2.01 16.84
C GLU A 721 -7.39 -1.77 18.30
N ARG A 722 -7.77 -2.80 19.04
CA ARG A 722 -8.13 -2.65 20.47
C ARG A 722 -6.97 -2.10 21.28
N PHE A 723 -5.74 -2.56 21.08
CA PHE A 723 -4.57 -2.02 21.78
C PHE A 723 -4.28 -0.56 21.41
N LYS A 724 -4.45 -0.18 20.14
CA LYS A 724 -4.30 1.23 19.72
C LYS A 724 -5.25 2.17 20.48
N TYR A 725 -6.49 1.72 20.74
CA TYR A 725 -7.49 2.56 21.36
C TYR A 725 -7.52 2.46 22.90
N LEU A 726 -6.85 1.45 23.47
CA LEU A 726 -6.69 1.32 24.92
C LEU A 726 -6.05 2.57 25.56
N GLN A 727 -5.05 3.18 24.85
CA GLN A 727 -4.39 4.40 25.31
C GLN A 727 -5.28 5.63 25.44
N PHE A 728 -6.48 5.63 24.84
CA PHE A 728 -7.42 6.75 24.92
C PHE A 728 -8.37 6.66 26.11
N LEU A 729 -8.33 5.57 26.87
CA LEU A 729 -9.15 5.41 28.04
C LEU A 729 -8.58 6.20 29.24
N PRO A 730 -9.44 6.83 30.08
CA PRO A 730 -8.99 7.65 31.20
C PRO A 730 -8.18 6.89 32.27
N THR A 731 -8.36 5.58 32.34
CA THR A 731 -7.74 4.68 33.36
C THR A 731 -6.36 4.19 32.95
N TYR A 732 -5.84 4.64 31.78
CA TYR A 732 -4.58 4.17 31.23
C TYR A 732 -3.48 5.23 31.36
N ASP A 733 -2.41 4.95 32.13
CA ASP A 733 -1.20 5.80 32.16
C ASP A 733 -0.13 5.19 31.23
N GLU A 734 0.33 5.95 30.23
CA GLU A 734 1.37 5.54 29.26
C GLU A 734 2.67 5.07 29.94
N LYS A 735 2.93 5.52 31.16
CA LYS A 735 4.14 5.16 31.92
C LYS A 735 4.21 3.70 32.37
N ASP A 736 3.09 3.00 32.38
CA ASP A 736 3.03 1.62 32.84
C ASP A 736 3.54 0.58 31.83
N ILE A 737 3.84 0.95 30.57
CA ILE A 737 4.23 0.00 29.51
C ILE A 737 5.58 0.31 28.84
N GLU A 738 6.12 1.55 28.88
CA GLU A 738 7.38 1.90 28.25
C GLU A 738 8.52 2.12 29.25
N GLU A 739 9.45 1.17 29.35
CA GLU A 739 10.80 1.42 29.88
C GLU A 739 11.74 1.86 28.73
N SER A 740 12.22 3.09 28.81
CA SER A 740 13.16 3.68 27.84
C SER A 740 14.62 3.31 28.15
N TYR A 741 15.34 2.79 27.15
CA TYR A 741 16.79 2.64 27.19
C TYR A 741 17.50 3.77 26.46
N MET A 742 18.38 4.50 27.16
CA MET A 742 19.32 5.45 26.51
C MET A 742 20.64 4.75 26.19
N LYS A 743 21.08 4.78 24.92
CA LYS A 743 22.44 4.42 24.51
C LYS A 743 23.17 5.64 23.95
N TYR A 744 24.37 5.90 24.52
CA TYR A 744 25.28 6.95 24.06
C TYR A 744 26.04 6.48 22.81
N GLY A 745 26.28 7.38 21.82
CA GLY A 745 27.06 7.15 20.61
C GLY A 745 26.40 7.55 19.30
N LYS A 746 25.13 7.98 19.34
CA LYS A 746 24.38 8.51 18.21
C LYS A 746 23.65 9.77 18.64
N LEU A 747 23.68 10.78 17.77
CA LEU A 747 22.90 11.99 17.92
C LEU A 747 21.51 11.75 17.34
N ARG A 748 20.46 12.10 18.07
CA ARG A 748 19.12 12.19 17.54
C ARG A 748 18.79 13.66 17.28
N THR A 749 18.50 14.00 16.03
CA THR A 749 18.10 15.37 15.65
C THR A 749 16.69 15.67 16.17
N LYS A 750 16.29 16.96 16.17
CA LYS A 750 14.93 17.38 16.55
C LYS A 750 13.83 16.68 15.74
N ASP A 751 14.15 16.34 14.49
CA ASP A 751 13.24 15.66 13.56
C ASP A 751 13.25 14.13 13.72
N GLY A 752 13.95 13.61 14.73
CA GLY A 752 14.01 12.19 15.06
C GLY A 752 15.02 11.37 14.28
N ASN A 753 15.76 11.97 13.35
CA ASN A 753 16.81 11.32 12.57
C ASN A 753 18.01 10.97 13.46
N ILE A 754 18.70 9.88 13.15
CA ILE A 754 19.87 9.43 13.91
C ILE A 754 21.12 9.67 13.08
N VAL A 755 21.99 10.54 13.56
CA VAL A 755 23.34 10.77 13.04
C VAL A 755 24.31 9.92 13.86
N SER A 756 25.05 9.02 13.20
CA SER A 756 26.14 8.28 13.85
C SER A 756 27.49 8.97 13.59
N SER A 757 28.55 8.51 14.22
CA SER A 757 29.91 8.96 13.94
C SER A 757 30.72 7.84 13.27
N LYS A 758 31.81 8.20 12.59
CA LYS A 758 32.75 7.20 12.04
C LYS A 758 33.36 6.34 13.14
N TRP A 759 33.59 6.93 14.31
CA TRP A 759 34.05 6.18 15.47
C TRP A 759 33.05 5.11 15.88
N TRP A 760 31.76 5.44 15.98
CA TRP A 760 30.68 4.49 16.29
C TRP A 760 30.59 3.38 15.25
N LYS A 761 30.67 3.71 13.96
CA LYS A 761 30.63 2.74 12.86
C LYS A 761 31.77 1.72 12.98
N LYS A 762 32.98 2.19 13.25
CA LYS A 762 34.18 1.35 13.39
C LYS A 762 34.05 0.35 14.56
N GLU A 763 33.44 0.79 15.67
CA GLU A 763 33.25 -0.04 16.87
C GLU A 763 32.12 -1.04 16.74
N ASN A 764 31.10 -0.75 15.91
CA ASN A 764 29.86 -1.52 15.87
C ASN A 764 29.57 -2.21 14.51
N ASP A 765 30.54 -2.23 13.61
CA ASP A 765 30.46 -2.86 12.27
C ASP A 765 29.16 -2.55 11.51
N SER A 766 28.72 -1.30 11.55
CA SER A 766 27.51 -0.82 10.89
C SER A 766 27.67 -0.85 9.37
N SER A 767 26.70 -1.42 8.67
CA SER A 767 26.71 -1.55 7.20
C SER A 767 26.50 -0.22 6.45
N ARG A 768 26.12 0.88 7.13
CA ARG A 768 25.80 2.17 6.54
C ARG A 768 26.61 3.35 7.08
N ASN A 769 26.71 4.40 6.27
CA ASN A 769 27.48 5.61 6.61
C ASN A 769 26.54 6.75 7.07
N ASP A 770 25.90 6.58 8.24
CA ASP A 770 25.03 7.61 8.84
C ASP A 770 25.82 8.75 9.50
N TYR A 771 27.08 8.93 9.13
CA TYR A 771 27.98 9.97 9.64
C TYR A 771 28.28 11.09 8.62
N CYS A 772 27.70 11.03 7.42
CA CYS A 772 27.77 12.13 6.47
C CYS A 772 26.58 13.07 6.70
N VAL A 773 26.82 14.37 6.80
CA VAL A 773 25.83 15.36 7.22
C VAL A 773 25.88 16.64 6.39
N ALA A 774 24.73 17.27 6.25
CA ALA A 774 24.60 18.66 5.88
C ALA A 774 24.67 19.52 7.14
N ILE A 775 25.33 20.66 7.03
CA ILE A 775 25.65 21.55 8.14
C ILE A 775 25.30 22.98 7.73
N ASN A 776 24.45 23.62 8.50
CA ASN A 776 24.14 25.03 8.34
C ASN A 776 25.04 25.85 9.29
N LEU A 777 25.88 26.70 8.74
CA LEU A 777 26.78 27.58 9.47
C LEU A 777 26.34 29.04 9.24
N THR A 778 26.27 29.79 10.33
CA THR A 778 26.12 31.25 10.23
C THR A 778 27.48 31.86 10.22
N ILE A 779 27.92 32.41 9.08
CA ILE A 779 29.20 33.12 8.90
C ILE A 779 28.85 34.54 8.47
N ASP A 780 29.32 35.53 9.25
CA ASP A 780 29.09 36.96 8.97
C ASP A 780 27.61 37.33 8.71
N GLU A 781 26.70 36.79 9.55
CA GLU A 781 25.22 36.95 9.44
C GLU A 781 24.57 36.30 8.20
N GLN A 782 25.32 35.54 7.40
CA GLN A 782 24.79 34.76 6.31
C GLN A 782 24.78 33.27 6.65
N GLU A 783 23.68 32.57 6.35
CA GLU A 783 23.60 31.14 6.46
C GLU A 783 24.30 30.49 5.26
N GLU A 784 25.30 29.65 5.53
CA GLU A 784 26.02 28.89 4.51
C GLU A 784 25.80 27.39 4.75
N GLU A 785 25.20 26.70 3.79
CA GLU A 785 25.09 25.25 3.81
C GLU A 785 26.39 24.59 3.33
N THR A 786 26.93 23.69 4.12
CA THR A 786 28.10 22.89 3.78
C THR A 786 27.89 21.43 4.17
N PHE A 787 28.82 20.53 3.79
CA PHE A 787 28.70 19.10 4.01
C PHE A 787 29.97 18.55 4.63
N GLY A 788 29.83 17.43 5.38
CA GLY A 788 30.98 16.82 6.00
C GLY A 788 30.73 15.43 6.57
N GLN A 789 31.77 14.83 7.12
CA GLN A 789 31.71 13.53 7.80
C GLN A 789 32.03 13.71 9.27
N VAL A 790 31.12 13.23 10.13
CA VAL A 790 31.30 13.27 11.59
C VAL A 790 32.30 12.21 12.03
N GLU A 791 33.40 12.61 12.62
CA GLU A 791 34.39 11.68 13.17
C GLU A 791 33.96 11.17 14.55
N TYR A 792 33.53 12.07 15.46
CA TYR A 792 32.96 11.76 16.78
C TYR A 792 32.17 12.93 17.34
N PHE A 793 31.35 12.66 18.35
CA PHE A 793 30.65 13.69 19.14
C PHE A 793 31.34 13.85 20.49
N MET A 794 31.37 15.09 21.03
CA MET A 794 31.84 15.39 22.36
C MET A 794 30.88 16.33 23.10
N LEU A 795 30.71 16.09 24.37
CA LEU A 795 30.03 16.99 25.29
C LEU A 795 31.10 17.85 25.98
N HIS A 796 30.95 19.15 25.94
CA HIS A 796 31.89 20.08 26.59
C HIS A 796 31.11 21.01 27.53
N ASN A 797 31.58 21.10 28.78
CA ASN A 797 31.02 22.01 29.76
C ASN A 797 31.81 23.32 29.71
N MET A 798 31.17 24.37 29.23
CA MET A 798 31.77 25.70 29.09
C MET A 798 30.93 26.70 29.86
N GLN A 799 31.50 27.33 30.89
CA GLN A 799 30.85 28.35 31.74
C GLN A 799 29.52 27.86 32.38
N ASN A 800 29.49 26.63 32.91
CA ASN A 800 28.31 25.97 33.45
C ASN A 800 27.16 25.70 32.45
N GLN A 801 27.44 25.75 31.16
CA GLN A 801 26.52 25.29 30.10
C GLN A 801 27.12 24.08 29.40
N GLU A 802 26.38 23.01 29.37
CA GLU A 802 26.73 21.82 28.57
C GLU A 802 26.41 22.10 27.08
N ARG A 803 27.45 22.02 26.23
CA ARG A 803 27.32 22.16 24.79
C ARG A 803 27.84 20.89 24.11
N MET A 804 27.13 20.43 23.13
CA MET A 804 27.51 19.26 22.34
C MET A 804 28.13 19.71 21.01
N PHE A 805 29.31 19.19 20.71
CA PHE A 805 30.07 19.47 19.50
C PHE A 805 30.25 18.19 18.70
N ALA A 806 30.26 18.31 17.38
CA ALA A 806 30.67 17.29 16.44
C ALA A 806 32.03 17.65 15.84
N TYR A 807 32.98 16.72 15.85
CA TYR A 807 34.26 16.85 15.15
C TYR A 807 34.08 16.34 13.73
N ILE A 808 34.16 17.24 12.75
CA ILE A 808 33.70 16.99 11.38
C ILE A 808 34.83 17.26 10.39
N ARG A 809 34.97 16.34 9.43
CA ARG A 809 35.77 16.54 8.21
C ARG A 809 34.91 17.19 7.14
N LYS A 810 34.96 18.49 7.00
CA LYS A 810 34.18 19.28 6.05
C LYS A 810 34.66 19.03 4.61
N ILE A 811 33.79 19.16 3.59
CA ILE A 811 34.19 19.20 2.18
C ILE A 811 34.97 20.51 1.91
N LYS A 812 35.93 20.50 0.95
CA LYS A 812 36.77 21.65 0.66
C LYS A 812 36.04 22.72 -0.15
N LYS A 813 35.32 22.28 -1.19
CA LYS A 813 34.56 23.12 -2.11
C LYS A 813 33.39 22.34 -2.70
N LEU A 814 32.25 23.03 -2.77
CA LEU A 814 31.08 22.52 -3.45
C LEU A 814 31.10 22.97 -4.91
N GLU A 815 31.02 22.03 -5.86
CA GLU A 815 30.86 22.30 -7.27
C GLU A 815 29.40 22.10 -7.66
N LYS A 816 28.73 23.16 -8.13
CA LYS A 816 27.39 23.06 -8.72
C LYS A 816 27.52 22.72 -10.19
N ASN A 817 26.83 21.67 -10.61
CA ASN A 817 26.76 21.24 -12.01
C ASN A 817 25.28 21.08 -12.43
N ILE A 818 25.07 20.96 -13.74
CA ILE A 818 23.78 20.86 -14.44
C ILE A 818 22.60 20.39 -13.55
N GLY A 819 21.52 21.15 -13.48
CA GLY A 819 20.29 20.80 -12.77
C GLY A 819 20.45 20.76 -11.24
N ASN A 820 21.22 21.70 -10.67
CA ASN A 820 21.43 21.80 -9.21
C ASN A 820 22.06 20.59 -8.50
N LEU A 821 22.59 19.59 -9.26
CA LEU A 821 23.32 18.49 -8.66
C LEU A 821 24.58 18.98 -7.95
N LYS A 822 24.77 18.59 -6.70
CA LYS A 822 25.89 19.01 -5.84
C LYS A 822 27.02 17.97 -5.91
N PHE A 823 28.22 18.39 -6.37
CA PHE A 823 29.41 17.54 -6.45
C PHE A 823 30.56 18.12 -5.65
N PHE A 824 31.48 17.29 -5.19
CA PHE A 824 32.78 17.70 -4.62
C PHE A 824 33.84 16.66 -4.93
N ASP A 825 35.12 17.08 -4.94
CA ASP A 825 36.28 16.24 -5.27
C ASP A 825 37.13 15.88 -4.06
N CYS A 826 37.16 16.71 -3.02
CA CYS A 826 38.03 16.48 -1.88
C CYS A 826 37.47 17.05 -0.57
N PHE A 827 37.96 16.44 0.53
CA PHE A 827 37.67 16.91 1.88
C PHE A 827 38.66 18.01 2.32
N GLY A 828 38.19 18.94 3.14
CA GLY A 828 38.96 19.97 3.81
C GLY A 828 39.49 19.52 5.17
N PRO A 829 39.89 20.47 6.02
CA PRO A 829 40.38 20.20 7.37
C PRO A 829 39.25 19.72 8.30
N LEU A 830 39.71 19.12 9.41
CA LEU A 830 38.83 18.74 10.52
C LEU A 830 38.54 20.00 11.37
N GLN A 831 37.30 20.17 11.77
CA GLN A 831 36.88 21.28 12.63
C GLN A 831 35.77 20.85 13.60
N TYR A 832 35.62 21.61 14.69
CA TYR A 832 34.47 21.44 15.59
C TYR A 832 33.32 22.29 15.13
N VAL A 833 32.12 21.73 15.13
CA VAL A 833 30.86 22.39 14.85
C VAL A 833 29.89 22.07 15.98
N GLU A 834 29.15 23.07 16.46
CA GLU A 834 28.06 22.79 17.41
C GLU A 834 27.03 21.86 16.76
N VAL A 835 26.55 20.87 17.51
CA VAL A 835 25.61 19.88 17.04
C VAL A 835 24.31 20.52 16.52
N ILE A 836 23.94 21.68 17.03
CA ILE A 836 22.76 22.44 16.56
C ILE A 836 22.86 22.84 15.09
N GLY A 837 24.09 23.00 14.55
CA GLY A 837 24.36 23.29 13.16
C GLY A 837 24.25 22.06 12.23
N ILE A 838 24.11 20.86 12.77
CA ILE A 838 23.87 19.65 11.97
C ILE A 838 22.39 19.59 11.65
N ASP A 839 22.08 19.70 10.36
CA ASP A 839 20.72 19.75 9.88
C ASP A 839 20.17 18.33 9.59
N ARG A 840 20.86 17.59 8.72
CA ARG A 840 20.40 16.26 8.28
C ARG A 840 21.53 15.36 7.83
N THR A 841 21.24 14.06 7.69
CA THR A 841 22.16 13.10 7.09
C THR A 841 22.08 13.15 5.55
N VAL A 842 23.23 12.96 4.90
CA VAL A 842 23.37 12.92 3.44
C VAL A 842 24.24 11.74 3.01
N GLY A 843 24.14 11.33 1.74
CA GLY A 843 25.01 10.31 1.15
C GLY A 843 26.12 10.94 0.31
N PHE A 844 27.35 10.43 0.42
CA PHE A 844 28.45 10.75 -0.50
C PHE A 844 28.63 9.60 -1.48
N PHE A 845 28.10 9.77 -2.66
CA PHE A 845 28.06 8.75 -3.70
C PHE A 845 29.22 8.94 -4.68
N GLU A 846 30.13 7.98 -4.77
CA GLU A 846 31.28 8.02 -5.67
C GLU A 846 30.86 7.61 -7.09
N VAL A 847 30.92 8.56 -8.04
CA VAL A 847 30.38 8.39 -9.41
C VAL A 847 31.39 7.88 -10.42
N TYR A 848 32.71 8.17 -10.19
CA TYR A 848 33.81 7.77 -11.10
C TYR A 848 35.05 7.42 -10.30
N ASP A 849 35.94 6.61 -10.87
CA ASP A 849 37.24 6.21 -10.26
C ASP A 849 38.22 7.38 -9.92
N LYS A 850 37.83 8.60 -10.10
CA LYS A 850 38.65 9.81 -9.89
C LYS A 850 38.27 10.65 -8.66
N LYS A 851 37.73 10.03 -7.61
CA LYS A 851 37.38 10.70 -6.35
C LYS A 851 36.39 11.87 -6.50
N ASN A 852 35.50 11.81 -7.47
CA ASN A 852 34.37 12.74 -7.56
C ASN A 852 33.18 12.16 -6.82
N TYR A 853 32.67 12.91 -5.86
CA TYR A 853 31.51 12.52 -5.05
C TYR A 853 30.31 13.36 -5.42
N TYR A 854 29.17 12.68 -5.60
CA TYR A 854 27.85 13.29 -5.69
C TYR A 854 27.19 13.28 -4.31
N ILE A 855 26.60 14.40 -3.90
CA ILE A 855 25.90 14.51 -2.62
C ILE A 855 24.45 14.07 -2.83
N ILE A 856 24.10 12.95 -2.24
CA ILE A 856 22.73 12.46 -2.20
C ILE A 856 22.04 13.05 -0.98
N ASP A 857 21.04 13.87 -1.25
CA ASP A 857 20.31 14.60 -0.24
C ASP A 857 18.80 14.43 -0.48
N LYS A 858 18.12 13.88 0.53
CA LYS A 858 16.67 13.61 0.45
C LYS A 858 15.84 14.90 0.51
N TYR A 859 16.41 15.96 1.06
CA TYR A 859 15.72 17.20 1.35
C TYR A 859 16.36 18.40 0.63
N ALA A 860 17.26 18.15 -0.34
CA ALA A 860 17.83 19.23 -1.11
C ALA A 860 16.71 20.03 -1.77
N ASN A 861 16.64 21.29 -1.44
CA ASN A 861 15.91 22.28 -2.22
C ASN A 861 16.62 22.44 -3.56
N TRP A 862 16.05 21.89 -4.61
CA TRP A 862 16.57 21.93 -5.98
C TRP A 862 16.20 23.24 -6.63
#